data_6c27704220a992bed67583e09300bf37
#
_entry.id   6c27704220a992bed67583e09300bf37
#
_cell.length_a   1.000
_cell.length_b   1.000
_cell.length_c   1.000
_cell.angle_alpha   90.00
_cell.angle_beta   90.00
_cell.angle_gamma   90.00
#
_symmetry.space_group_name_H-M   'P 1'
#
loop_
_entity.id
_entity.type
_entity.pdbx_description
1 polymer ?
#
loop_
_entity_poly.entity_id
_entity_poly.type
_entity_poly.pdbx_seq_one_letter_code
_entity_poly.pdbx_strand_id
1 'polypeptide(L)'
;MIPFWKKTGKDGKKKPQKPAVPRTAQQSIPMQRMFEDGTCRVKANYYTRTIQYQDINYQLAQQEDKTAIFEEWCSFLNFFDSSIKFELSFVNMATDSTEFEKSIRIPFQKDGFDDVRAEYSQMLRQQLAKGNNGLTKTKFITFGVEGESMAQVKPRLDHIQNDLLNNFHRLGVQAKSLNGVQRLKLMHDMFNMDGASKFHFDWKDLVKSGLSAKDAIAPTAFAFKNSRTFQMGGIFCAVSLLSITASDISDQLLKDFLDMDSSQIVTMHIQSVDQNRAIKTVKRTITELDRSKIEEQKKAIRAGYDIDIIPSDLATYGRDAKALLKELQSQNERMFLVTFLVLNTGRTEQELENNVFQASSIAQKHNCNLCRLDFQQEQGLMSSLPLADCQIEIQRGLTTSSTAIFIPFTTQELYQSGKESLYYGLNALSNNLIMVDRKKLKNPNGLILGTPGSGKSFSAKREIANAFLVTDDDIIINDPEGEYSPLVNRLKGQVIKISPNSTQFVNPMDINANYSEEDNPLSLKADFILSLCELVVGGKEGLLPVEKTVIDRCVHLIYRKYFANPCPENMPILEDLYNALLQQEEKEAHHVATALEIYVKGSLNLFNHRTNVNVNNRIVCYDIKELGKQMKKLGMLIVQDQVWGRVTANRSSGKSTRYYMDEMHLLLKEEQTAAYSVEIWKRFRKWGGIPTGLTQNVKDLLSSREVENIFENSDMIIMLNQAAGDRQILAKQLNISPHQLSYVTHSGEGEGLLFFGNVILPFVDHFPKDLELYRILTTRLSEVAEAQKHE
;
A
#
# COMPACT_ATOMS: atom_id res chain seq x y z
N MET A 1 -2.92 -17.99 -39.76
CA MET A 1 -3.78 -18.62 -38.70
C MET A 1 -3.68 -20.12 -38.85
N ILE A 2 -2.90 -20.79 -38.04
CA ILE A 2 -2.83 -22.25 -38.05
C ILE A 2 -3.71 -22.72 -36.91
N PRO A 3 -4.81 -23.44 -37.17
CA PRO A 3 -5.61 -24.04 -36.12
C PRO A 3 -4.84 -25.21 -35.48
N PHE A 4 -4.23 -24.93 -34.35
CA PHE A 4 -3.62 -25.96 -33.55
C PHE A 4 -4.72 -26.77 -32.87
N TRP A 5 -4.75 -28.09 -33.16
CA TRP A 5 -5.40 -29.16 -32.44
C TRP A 5 -6.77 -29.66 -32.93
N LYS A 6 -6.74 -30.60 -33.87
CA LYS A 6 -7.83 -31.59 -33.98
C LYS A 6 -7.54 -32.79 -33.07
N LYS A 7 -8.45 -33.10 -32.15
CA LYS A 7 -8.44 -34.35 -31.37
C LYS A 7 -8.61 -35.55 -32.32
N THR A 8 -7.60 -36.38 -32.49
CA THR A 8 -7.77 -37.73 -33.01
C THR A 8 -7.83 -38.70 -31.83
N GLY A 9 -9.00 -39.08 -31.38
CA GLY A 9 -9.26 -40.17 -30.46
C GLY A 9 -10.41 -40.97 -30.99
N LYS A 10 -10.14 -42.08 -31.69
CA LYS A 10 -11.10 -43.16 -31.93
C LYS A 10 -11.12 -44.03 -30.67
N ASP A 11 -12.21 -44.01 -29.93
CA ASP A 11 -12.60 -45.16 -29.10
C ASP A 11 -14.10 -45.18 -28.89
N GLY A 12 -14.62 -46.36 -29.02
CA GLY A 12 -15.84 -47.01 -28.55
C GLY A 12 -17.17 -46.22 -28.52
N LYS A 13 -18.06 -46.45 -29.47
CA LYS A 13 -19.42 -45.97 -29.53
C LYS A 13 -20.26 -46.30 -28.27
N LYS A 14 -20.28 -45.37 -27.28
CA LYS A 14 -21.51 -45.13 -26.48
C LYS A 14 -22.19 -43.92 -27.11
N LYS A 15 -23.47 -44.03 -27.51
CA LYS A 15 -24.26 -42.88 -27.96
C LYS A 15 -24.15 -41.81 -26.89
N PRO A 16 -23.78 -40.59 -27.24
CA PRO A 16 -23.79 -39.50 -26.27
C PRO A 16 -25.24 -39.29 -25.85
N GLN A 17 -25.54 -39.49 -24.56
CA GLN A 17 -26.76 -38.96 -23.96
C GLN A 17 -26.65 -37.45 -24.14
N LYS A 18 -27.66 -36.84 -24.78
CA LYS A 18 -27.76 -35.37 -24.83
C LYS A 18 -27.68 -34.88 -23.40
N PRO A 19 -26.79 -33.93 -23.06
CA PRO A 19 -26.74 -33.39 -21.73
C PRO A 19 -28.13 -32.84 -21.39
N ALA A 20 -28.65 -33.18 -20.21
CA ALA A 20 -29.96 -32.66 -19.74
C ALA A 20 -29.84 -31.12 -19.66
N VAL A 21 -30.74 -30.41 -20.28
CA VAL A 21 -30.80 -28.94 -20.23
C VAL A 21 -31.03 -28.53 -18.77
N PRO A 22 -30.15 -27.68 -18.18
CA PRO A 22 -30.33 -27.19 -16.80
C PRO A 22 -31.69 -26.52 -16.65
N ARG A 23 -32.44 -26.85 -15.60
CA ARG A 23 -33.74 -26.24 -15.30
C ARG A 23 -33.67 -25.13 -14.26
N THR A 24 -32.59 -25.06 -13.49
CA THR A 24 -32.38 -24.06 -12.45
C THR A 24 -30.99 -23.47 -12.56
N ALA A 25 -30.77 -22.25 -12.02
CA ALA A 25 -29.47 -21.60 -11.97
C ALA A 25 -28.41 -22.47 -11.28
N GLN A 26 -28.79 -23.16 -10.19
CA GLN A 26 -27.90 -24.06 -9.45
C GLN A 26 -27.38 -25.24 -10.30
N GLN A 27 -28.22 -25.73 -11.24
CA GLN A 27 -27.82 -26.83 -12.12
C GLN A 27 -26.80 -26.42 -13.19
N SER A 28 -26.83 -25.16 -13.61
CA SER A 28 -25.85 -24.61 -14.57
C SER A 28 -24.47 -24.45 -13.96
N ILE A 29 -24.35 -24.20 -12.65
CA ILE A 29 -23.07 -23.95 -11.97
C ILE A 29 -22.22 -25.24 -11.94
N PRO A 30 -21.00 -25.29 -12.51
CA PRO A 30 -20.19 -26.50 -12.67
C PRO A 30 -19.42 -26.85 -11.38
N MET A 31 -20.08 -26.82 -10.22
CA MET A 31 -19.52 -27.18 -8.93
C MET A 31 -20.32 -28.34 -8.36
N GLN A 32 -19.66 -29.43 -7.94
CA GLN A 32 -20.36 -30.56 -7.30
C GLN A 32 -20.41 -30.40 -5.79
N ARG A 33 -19.29 -30.02 -5.15
CA ARG A 33 -19.20 -29.88 -3.69
C ARG A 33 -18.09 -28.91 -3.28
N MET A 34 -18.37 -28.06 -2.30
CA MET A 34 -17.38 -27.27 -1.58
C MET A 34 -17.07 -27.92 -0.23
N PHE A 35 -15.81 -27.90 0.18
CA PHE A 35 -15.34 -28.37 1.49
C PHE A 35 -14.90 -27.19 2.36
N GLU A 36 -14.87 -27.38 3.69
CA GLU A 36 -14.51 -26.32 4.63
C GLU A 36 -13.10 -25.75 4.44
N ASP A 37 -12.16 -26.63 4.05
CA ASP A 37 -10.75 -26.26 3.78
C ASP A 37 -10.54 -25.47 2.48
N GLY A 38 -11.61 -25.13 1.78
CA GLY A 38 -11.55 -24.45 0.50
C GLY A 38 -11.34 -25.33 -0.72
N THR A 39 -11.22 -26.63 -0.56
CA THR A 39 -11.20 -27.57 -1.70
C THR A 39 -12.58 -27.62 -2.34
N CYS A 40 -12.64 -27.47 -3.66
CA CYS A 40 -13.87 -27.59 -4.44
C CYS A 40 -13.79 -28.79 -5.37
N ARG A 41 -14.77 -29.69 -5.29
CA ARG A 41 -14.96 -30.74 -6.29
C ARG A 41 -15.79 -30.16 -7.44
N VAL A 42 -15.15 -29.94 -8.57
CA VAL A 42 -15.78 -29.36 -9.77
C VAL A 42 -16.44 -30.47 -10.62
N LYS A 43 -15.71 -31.56 -10.91
CA LYS A 43 -16.17 -32.76 -11.63
C LYS A 43 -15.90 -34.00 -10.80
N ALA A 44 -16.38 -35.13 -11.24
CA ALA A 44 -16.26 -36.41 -10.52
C ALA A 44 -14.83 -36.73 -10.05
N ASN A 45 -13.84 -36.35 -10.85
CA ASN A 45 -12.42 -36.61 -10.62
C ASN A 45 -11.55 -35.37 -10.72
N TYR A 46 -12.11 -34.14 -10.53
CA TYR A 46 -11.36 -32.90 -10.63
C TYR A 46 -11.62 -32.00 -9.42
N TYR A 47 -10.56 -31.61 -8.75
CA TYR A 47 -10.58 -30.84 -7.52
C TYR A 47 -9.72 -29.59 -7.63
N THR A 48 -10.18 -28.47 -7.06
CA THR A 48 -9.50 -27.16 -7.16
C THR A 48 -9.40 -26.46 -5.82
N ARG A 49 -8.39 -25.57 -5.70
CA ARG A 49 -8.25 -24.58 -4.62
C ARG A 49 -7.97 -23.20 -5.17
N THR A 50 -8.25 -22.18 -4.38
CA THR A 50 -8.08 -20.78 -4.77
C THR A 50 -7.23 -20.03 -3.73
N ILE A 51 -6.26 -19.26 -4.21
CA ILE A 51 -5.42 -18.35 -3.43
C ILE A 51 -5.76 -16.93 -3.86
N GLN A 52 -6.02 -16.06 -2.91
CA GLN A 52 -6.10 -14.61 -3.13
C GLN A 52 -4.71 -14.02 -2.96
N TYR A 53 -4.28 -13.14 -3.87
CA TYR A 53 -3.00 -12.45 -3.77
C TYR A 53 -3.17 -10.95 -3.95
N GLN A 54 -2.24 -10.19 -3.37
CA GLN A 54 -2.21 -8.73 -3.44
C GLN A 54 -1.33 -8.27 -4.60
N ASP A 55 -1.41 -6.98 -4.88
CA ASP A 55 -0.59 -6.33 -5.90
C ASP A 55 0.78 -5.94 -5.35
N ILE A 56 1.75 -5.81 -6.24
CA ILE A 56 3.02 -5.13 -6.00
C ILE A 56 3.17 -3.99 -7.00
N ASN A 57 4.03 -3.03 -6.68
CA ASN A 57 4.16 -1.82 -7.47
C ASN A 57 5.07 -2.03 -8.70
N TYR A 58 4.65 -2.89 -9.62
CA TYR A 58 5.37 -3.19 -10.85
C TYR A 58 5.50 -1.96 -11.77
N GLN A 59 4.43 -1.17 -11.89
CA GLN A 59 4.37 -0.06 -12.86
C GLN A 59 5.42 1.03 -12.60
N LEU A 60 5.68 1.32 -11.34
CA LEU A 60 6.58 2.38 -10.89
C LEU A 60 7.99 1.86 -10.51
N ALA A 61 8.22 0.55 -10.61
CA ALA A 61 9.52 -0.06 -10.28
C ALA A 61 10.63 0.40 -11.24
N GLN A 62 11.87 0.31 -10.81
CA GLN A 62 13.04 0.52 -11.67
C GLN A 62 13.10 -0.56 -12.75
N GLN A 63 13.81 -0.28 -13.85
CA GLN A 63 13.87 -1.21 -14.98
C GLN A 63 14.52 -2.54 -14.59
N GLU A 64 15.52 -2.51 -13.73
CA GLU A 64 16.19 -3.70 -13.18
C GLU A 64 15.23 -4.53 -12.34
N ASP A 65 14.43 -3.88 -11.46
CA ASP A 65 13.41 -4.55 -10.64
C ASP A 65 12.29 -5.14 -11.50
N LYS A 66 11.85 -4.41 -12.56
CA LYS A 66 10.87 -4.94 -13.52
C LYS A 66 11.37 -6.20 -14.20
N THR A 67 12.64 -6.21 -14.61
CA THR A 67 13.27 -7.38 -15.22
C THR A 67 13.34 -8.54 -14.24
N ALA A 68 13.74 -8.29 -12.99
CA ALA A 68 13.80 -9.32 -11.94
C ALA A 68 12.40 -9.90 -11.63
N ILE A 69 11.38 -9.04 -11.50
CA ILE A 69 9.99 -9.48 -11.31
C ILE A 69 9.50 -10.31 -12.49
N PHE A 70 9.84 -9.90 -13.72
CA PHE A 70 9.47 -10.64 -14.93
C PHE A 70 10.12 -12.02 -14.97
N GLU A 71 11.40 -12.13 -14.68
CA GLU A 71 12.14 -13.41 -14.63
C GLU A 71 11.59 -14.34 -13.54
N GLU A 72 11.30 -13.79 -12.36
CA GLU A 72 10.70 -14.59 -11.28
C GLU A 72 9.26 -15.01 -11.63
N TRP A 73 8.50 -14.18 -12.34
CA TRP A 73 7.18 -14.53 -12.86
C TRP A 73 7.25 -15.61 -13.94
N CYS A 74 8.26 -15.59 -14.82
CA CYS A 74 8.53 -16.69 -15.74
C CYS A 74 8.81 -18.00 -14.99
N SER A 75 9.62 -17.93 -13.94
CA SER A 75 9.93 -19.09 -13.07
C SER A 75 8.69 -19.60 -12.35
N PHE A 76 7.81 -18.69 -11.89
CA PHE A 76 6.51 -19.02 -11.30
C PHE A 76 5.62 -19.78 -12.28
N LEU A 77 5.50 -19.34 -13.54
CA LEU A 77 4.72 -20.05 -14.55
C LEU A 77 5.32 -21.42 -14.87
N ASN A 78 6.63 -21.54 -14.90
CA ASN A 78 7.34 -22.80 -15.14
C ASN A 78 7.19 -23.82 -13.99
N PHE A 79 6.69 -23.44 -12.82
CA PHE A 79 6.34 -24.36 -11.75
C PHE A 79 5.22 -25.32 -12.16
N PHE A 80 4.26 -24.88 -12.97
CA PHE A 80 3.10 -25.70 -13.36
C PHE A 80 3.47 -26.72 -14.44
N ASP A 81 3.31 -27.98 -14.11
CA ASP A 81 3.41 -29.08 -15.07
C ASP A 81 2.07 -29.30 -15.82
N SER A 82 2.07 -30.19 -16.81
CA SER A 82 0.90 -30.46 -17.65
C SER A 82 -0.28 -31.14 -16.89
N SER A 83 -0.06 -31.62 -15.66
CA SER A 83 -1.09 -32.24 -14.81
C SER A 83 -1.85 -31.23 -13.94
N ILE A 84 -1.37 -29.99 -13.86
CA ILE A 84 -1.97 -28.91 -13.09
C ILE A 84 -2.60 -27.91 -14.06
N LYS A 85 -3.92 -27.73 -13.97
CA LYS A 85 -4.62 -26.65 -14.67
C LYS A 85 -4.74 -25.49 -13.71
N PHE A 86 -4.51 -24.29 -14.19
CA PHE A 86 -4.72 -23.10 -13.36
C PHE A 86 -5.32 -21.96 -14.13
N GLU A 87 -5.93 -21.05 -13.40
CA GLU A 87 -6.50 -19.82 -13.93
C GLU A 87 -6.12 -18.64 -13.04
N LEU A 88 -5.90 -17.50 -13.67
CA LEU A 88 -5.80 -16.19 -13.03
C LEU A 88 -7.13 -15.48 -13.22
N SER A 89 -7.75 -15.06 -12.13
CA SER A 89 -9.02 -14.32 -12.14
C SER A 89 -8.82 -12.95 -11.53
N PHE A 90 -9.22 -11.93 -12.26
CA PHE A 90 -9.20 -10.53 -11.85
C PHE A 90 -10.64 -10.04 -11.79
N VAL A 91 -11.08 -9.65 -10.61
CA VAL A 91 -12.48 -9.33 -10.35
C VAL A 91 -12.58 -7.88 -9.91
N ASN A 92 -13.15 -7.03 -10.78
CA ASN A 92 -13.52 -5.66 -10.47
C ASN A 92 -15.02 -5.63 -10.20
N MET A 93 -15.41 -5.32 -8.96
CA MET A 93 -16.81 -5.26 -8.56
C MET A 93 -17.14 -3.92 -7.96
N ALA A 94 -18.34 -3.42 -8.25
CA ALA A 94 -18.89 -2.27 -7.55
C ALA A 94 -18.97 -2.59 -6.05
N THR A 95 -18.34 -1.76 -5.25
CA THR A 95 -18.43 -1.83 -3.80
C THR A 95 -19.82 -1.37 -3.38
N ASP A 96 -20.42 -2.00 -2.39
CA ASP A 96 -21.62 -1.44 -1.76
C ASP A 96 -21.24 -0.07 -1.18
N SER A 97 -21.64 1.00 -1.88
CA SER A 97 -21.32 2.37 -1.50
C SER A 97 -21.79 2.68 -0.09
N THR A 98 -22.86 2.10 0.36
CA THR A 98 -23.45 2.33 1.69
C THR A 98 -22.66 1.63 2.80
N GLU A 99 -22.15 0.43 2.57
CA GLU A 99 -21.24 -0.26 3.52
C GLU A 99 -19.86 0.41 3.54
N PHE A 100 -19.36 0.80 2.37
CA PHE A 100 -18.08 1.49 2.27
C PHE A 100 -18.12 2.87 2.94
N GLU A 101 -19.16 3.68 2.69
CA GLU A 101 -19.39 4.95 3.38
C GLU A 101 -19.50 4.79 4.91
N LYS A 102 -20.13 3.72 5.38
CA LYS A 102 -20.15 3.40 6.82
C LYS A 102 -18.77 3.07 7.36
N SER A 103 -17.91 2.40 6.58
CA SER A 103 -16.55 2.01 7.00
C SER A 103 -15.60 3.19 7.12
N ILE A 104 -15.78 4.26 6.33
CA ILE A 104 -14.97 5.48 6.37
C ILE A 104 -15.52 6.56 7.29
N ARG A 105 -16.80 6.45 7.70
CA ARG A 105 -17.44 7.42 8.60
C ARG A 105 -16.83 7.36 9.99
N ILE A 106 -16.40 8.51 10.51
CA ILE A 106 -15.95 8.62 11.90
C ILE A 106 -17.19 8.60 12.82
N PRO A 107 -17.31 7.63 13.74
CA PRO A 107 -18.46 7.54 14.62
C PRO A 107 -18.49 8.69 15.64
N PHE A 108 -19.68 9.19 15.97
CA PHE A 108 -19.87 10.19 17.00
C PHE A 108 -19.54 9.63 18.39
N GLN A 109 -18.87 10.42 19.21
CA GLN A 109 -18.40 10.03 20.55
C GLN A 109 -19.04 10.86 21.68
N LYS A 110 -19.81 11.92 21.34
CA LYS A 110 -20.47 12.83 22.29
C LYS A 110 -19.50 13.56 23.25
N ASP A 111 -18.30 13.83 22.78
CA ASP A 111 -17.20 14.47 23.50
C ASP A 111 -17.07 15.99 23.18
N GLY A 112 -18.02 16.54 22.42
CA GLY A 112 -18.05 17.94 21.99
C GLY A 112 -17.23 18.23 20.73
N PHE A 113 -16.85 17.20 19.94
CA PHE A 113 -16.16 17.31 18.65
C PHE A 113 -16.91 16.59 17.53
N ASP A 114 -18.19 16.28 17.72
CA ASP A 114 -18.98 15.55 16.74
C ASP A 114 -19.29 16.39 15.49
N ASP A 115 -19.29 17.69 15.60
CA ASP A 115 -19.34 18.64 14.48
C ASP A 115 -18.10 18.50 13.57
N VAL A 116 -16.90 18.46 14.17
CA VAL A 116 -15.65 18.24 13.44
C VAL A 116 -15.62 16.85 12.80
N ARG A 117 -16.12 15.80 13.49
CA ARG A 117 -16.26 14.44 12.93
C ARG A 117 -17.23 14.41 11.75
N ALA A 118 -18.33 15.15 11.84
CA ALA A 118 -19.31 15.25 10.75
C ALA A 118 -18.68 15.89 9.51
N GLU A 119 -17.97 16.99 9.69
CA GLU A 119 -17.30 17.72 8.63
C GLU A 119 -16.17 16.90 7.99
N TYR A 120 -15.35 16.23 8.80
CA TYR A 120 -14.30 15.34 8.30
C TYR A 120 -14.89 14.14 7.52
N SER A 121 -16.00 13.57 8.00
CA SER A 121 -16.73 12.50 7.30
C SER A 121 -17.37 13.00 5.99
N GLN A 122 -17.79 14.27 5.93
CA GLN A 122 -18.26 14.91 4.70
C GLN A 122 -17.11 15.07 3.69
N MET A 123 -15.94 15.49 4.14
CA MET A 123 -14.73 15.57 3.31
C MET A 123 -14.39 14.20 2.73
N LEU A 124 -14.38 13.13 3.54
CA LEU A 124 -14.10 11.77 3.06
C LEU A 124 -15.11 11.33 2.00
N ARG A 125 -16.41 11.65 2.16
CA ARG A 125 -17.43 11.38 1.14
C ARG A 125 -17.21 12.17 -0.16
N GLN A 126 -16.82 13.42 -0.07
CA GLN A 126 -16.49 14.24 -1.25
C GLN A 126 -15.25 13.68 -1.99
N GLN A 127 -14.24 13.21 -1.27
CA GLN A 127 -13.07 12.57 -1.87
C GLN A 127 -13.45 11.22 -2.49
N LEU A 128 -14.29 10.44 -1.82
CA LEU A 128 -14.82 9.19 -2.36
C LEU A 128 -15.56 9.41 -3.68
N ALA A 129 -16.37 10.46 -3.77
CA ALA A 129 -17.12 10.78 -4.98
C ALA A 129 -16.24 11.24 -6.16
N LYS A 130 -15.05 11.78 -5.89
CA LYS A 130 -14.07 12.16 -6.93
C LYS A 130 -13.28 10.97 -7.46
N GLY A 131 -13.17 9.91 -6.67
CA GLY A 131 -12.37 8.74 -6.99
C GLY A 131 -13.18 7.63 -7.66
N ASN A 132 -12.46 6.66 -8.22
CA ASN A 132 -13.05 5.41 -8.75
C ASN A 132 -13.35 4.40 -7.63
N ASN A 133 -13.57 4.87 -6.44
CA ASN A 133 -13.73 4.09 -5.21
C ASN A 133 -15.00 3.24 -5.14
N GLY A 134 -15.79 3.27 -6.22
CA GLY A 134 -16.91 2.35 -6.40
C GLY A 134 -16.49 0.92 -6.78
N LEU A 135 -15.21 0.66 -7.08
CA LEU A 135 -14.74 -0.64 -7.54
C LEU A 135 -13.69 -1.24 -6.62
N THR A 136 -13.96 -2.42 -6.11
CA THR A 136 -12.97 -3.26 -5.43
C THR A 136 -12.30 -4.17 -6.46
N LYS A 137 -10.98 -4.05 -6.61
CA LYS A 137 -10.15 -4.89 -7.50
C LYS A 137 -9.54 -6.02 -6.69
N THR A 138 -9.87 -7.26 -7.01
CA THR A 138 -9.32 -8.44 -6.32
C THR A 138 -8.73 -9.44 -7.31
N LYS A 139 -7.67 -10.14 -6.91
CA LYS A 139 -6.90 -11.05 -7.75
C LYS A 139 -6.81 -12.42 -7.12
N PHE A 140 -7.03 -13.44 -7.93
CA PHE A 140 -7.06 -14.82 -7.49
C PHE A 140 -6.28 -15.71 -8.47
N ILE A 141 -5.65 -16.75 -7.93
CA ILE A 141 -5.19 -17.89 -8.69
C ILE A 141 -5.93 -19.13 -8.22
N THR A 142 -6.58 -19.82 -9.15
CA THR A 142 -7.25 -21.11 -8.89
C THR A 142 -6.49 -22.18 -9.62
N PHE A 143 -6.14 -23.24 -8.93
CA PHE A 143 -5.42 -24.40 -9.50
C PHE A 143 -6.17 -25.68 -9.18
N GLY A 144 -6.02 -26.67 -10.07
CA GLY A 144 -6.74 -27.90 -9.94
C GLY A 144 -5.95 -29.10 -10.43
N VAL A 145 -6.25 -30.25 -9.85
CA VAL A 145 -5.65 -31.56 -10.17
C VAL A 145 -6.74 -32.62 -10.33
N GLU A 146 -6.45 -33.61 -11.16
CA GLU A 146 -7.30 -34.78 -11.36
C GLU A 146 -6.94 -35.87 -10.34
N GLY A 147 -7.97 -36.58 -9.84
CA GLY A 147 -7.83 -37.72 -8.94
C GLY A 147 -9.16 -38.35 -8.56
N GLU A 148 -9.18 -39.60 -8.19
CA GLU A 148 -10.41 -40.36 -7.98
C GLU A 148 -11.11 -40.05 -6.66
N SER A 149 -10.35 -39.66 -5.63
CA SER A 149 -10.88 -39.40 -4.30
C SER A 149 -10.22 -38.19 -3.62
N MET A 150 -10.92 -37.58 -2.68
CA MET A 150 -10.41 -36.48 -1.86
C MET A 150 -9.16 -36.89 -1.07
N ALA A 151 -9.09 -38.11 -0.55
CA ALA A 151 -7.97 -38.61 0.21
C ALA A 151 -6.67 -38.67 -0.63
N GLN A 152 -6.78 -38.98 -1.90
CA GLN A 152 -5.66 -39.02 -2.84
C GLN A 152 -5.23 -37.61 -3.27
N VAL A 153 -6.18 -36.69 -3.46
CA VAL A 153 -5.91 -35.37 -4.05
C VAL A 153 -5.46 -34.36 -3.01
N LYS A 154 -5.95 -34.43 -1.77
CA LYS A 154 -5.68 -33.44 -0.72
C LYS A 154 -4.20 -33.22 -0.45
N PRO A 155 -3.35 -34.25 -0.24
CA PRO A 155 -1.91 -34.03 0.00
C PRO A 155 -1.22 -33.32 -1.16
N ARG A 156 -1.64 -33.61 -2.40
CA ARG A 156 -1.10 -32.97 -3.59
C ARG A 156 -1.51 -31.51 -3.69
N LEU A 157 -2.77 -31.19 -3.39
CA LEU A 157 -3.26 -29.80 -3.34
C LEU A 157 -2.57 -29.02 -2.23
N ASP A 158 -2.33 -29.64 -1.07
CA ASP A 158 -1.61 -29.02 0.05
C ASP A 158 -0.17 -28.65 -0.36
N HIS A 159 0.54 -29.57 -1.04
CA HIS A 159 1.89 -29.32 -1.54
C HIS A 159 1.93 -28.17 -2.55
N ILE A 160 1.09 -28.22 -3.58
CA ILE A 160 1.02 -27.17 -4.61
C ILE A 160 0.66 -25.82 -3.98
N GLN A 161 -0.27 -25.79 -3.04
CA GLN A 161 -0.66 -24.57 -2.33
C GLN A 161 0.52 -23.94 -1.60
N ASN A 162 1.28 -24.75 -0.85
CA ASN A 162 2.44 -24.26 -0.10
C ASN A 162 3.54 -23.73 -1.03
N ASP A 163 3.80 -24.44 -2.13
CA ASP A 163 4.78 -23.99 -3.12
C ASP A 163 4.36 -22.67 -3.78
N LEU A 164 3.07 -22.51 -4.12
CA LEU A 164 2.55 -21.27 -4.68
C LEU A 164 2.65 -20.11 -3.70
N LEU A 165 2.32 -20.32 -2.41
CA LEU A 165 2.48 -19.30 -1.38
C LEU A 165 3.94 -18.89 -1.20
N ASN A 166 4.87 -19.85 -1.24
CA ASN A 166 6.31 -19.57 -1.18
C ASN A 166 6.80 -18.81 -2.42
N ASN A 167 6.32 -19.15 -3.61
CA ASN A 167 6.66 -18.45 -4.85
C ASN A 167 6.12 -17.00 -4.84
N PHE A 168 4.89 -16.77 -4.37
CA PHE A 168 4.38 -15.42 -4.15
C PHE A 168 5.22 -14.64 -3.13
N HIS A 169 5.63 -15.28 -2.05
CA HIS A 169 6.49 -14.64 -1.04
C HIS A 169 7.85 -14.21 -1.64
N ARG A 170 8.45 -15.01 -2.54
CA ARG A 170 9.70 -14.63 -3.25
C ARG A 170 9.50 -13.39 -4.13
N LEU A 171 8.35 -13.29 -4.80
CA LEU A 171 7.95 -12.09 -5.57
C LEU A 171 7.64 -10.88 -4.69
N GLY A 172 7.68 -10.99 -3.36
CA GLY A 172 7.26 -9.94 -2.43
C GLY A 172 5.74 -9.75 -2.38
N VAL A 173 4.96 -10.70 -2.90
CA VAL A 173 3.50 -10.66 -2.97
C VAL A 173 2.90 -11.32 -1.75
N GLN A 174 2.01 -10.62 -1.05
CA GLN A 174 1.21 -11.23 0.01
C GLN A 174 0.08 -12.06 -0.60
N ALA A 175 -0.01 -13.32 -0.20
CA ALA A 175 -1.02 -14.25 -0.70
C ALA A 175 -1.60 -15.08 0.45
N LYS A 176 -2.88 -15.44 0.33
CA LYS A 176 -3.59 -16.27 1.31
C LYS A 176 -4.50 -17.29 0.62
N SER A 177 -4.54 -18.51 1.13
CA SER A 177 -5.51 -19.51 0.70
C SER A 177 -6.91 -19.16 1.19
N LEU A 178 -7.91 -19.33 0.35
CA LEU A 178 -9.31 -19.14 0.70
C LEU A 178 -9.91 -20.42 1.26
N ASN A 179 -10.63 -20.33 2.38
CA ASN A 179 -11.45 -21.42 2.91
C ASN A 179 -12.77 -21.55 2.13
N GLY A 180 -13.57 -22.56 2.46
CA GLY A 180 -14.81 -22.84 1.74
C GLY A 180 -15.81 -21.70 1.78
N VAL A 181 -15.99 -21.05 2.93
CA VAL A 181 -16.92 -19.91 3.07
C VAL A 181 -16.44 -18.70 2.23
N GLN A 182 -15.15 -18.43 2.25
CA GLN A 182 -14.57 -17.32 1.47
C GLN A 182 -14.68 -17.57 -0.05
N ARG A 183 -14.48 -18.82 -0.50
CA ARG A 183 -14.70 -19.17 -1.92
C ARG A 183 -16.16 -19.09 -2.33
N LEU A 184 -17.08 -19.53 -1.46
CA LEU A 184 -18.52 -19.38 -1.72
C LEU A 184 -18.93 -17.90 -1.78
N LYS A 185 -18.40 -17.08 -0.87
CA LYS A 185 -18.62 -15.63 -0.91
C LYS A 185 -18.11 -15.02 -2.22
N LEU A 186 -16.90 -15.37 -2.65
CA LEU A 186 -16.35 -14.88 -3.91
C LEU A 186 -17.29 -15.21 -5.10
N MET A 187 -17.74 -16.48 -5.19
CA MET A 187 -18.66 -16.87 -6.26
C MET A 187 -20.03 -16.21 -6.15
N HIS A 188 -20.57 -16.04 -4.93
CA HIS A 188 -21.79 -15.29 -4.70
C HIS A 188 -21.66 -13.85 -5.21
N ASP A 189 -20.59 -13.16 -4.84
CA ASP A 189 -20.35 -11.77 -5.22
C ASP A 189 -20.17 -11.65 -6.75
N MET A 190 -19.52 -12.62 -7.41
CA MET A 190 -19.41 -12.68 -8.87
C MET A 190 -20.78 -12.90 -9.57
N PHE A 191 -21.71 -13.62 -8.95
CA PHE A 191 -23.05 -13.82 -9.48
C PHE A 191 -24.03 -12.69 -9.13
N ASN A 192 -23.74 -11.90 -8.11
CA ASN A 192 -24.58 -10.81 -7.61
C ASN A 192 -23.81 -9.47 -7.66
N MET A 193 -23.24 -9.14 -8.82
CA MET A 193 -22.42 -7.92 -9.01
C MET A 193 -23.24 -6.63 -8.91
N ASP A 194 -24.59 -6.72 -8.84
CA ASP A 194 -25.49 -5.60 -8.55
C ASP A 194 -25.59 -5.26 -7.06
N GLY A 195 -25.04 -6.10 -6.18
CA GLY A 195 -25.13 -5.96 -4.72
C GLY A 195 -26.53 -6.17 -4.15
N ALA A 196 -27.49 -6.67 -4.93
CA ALA A 196 -28.88 -6.85 -4.50
C ALA A 196 -29.06 -7.96 -3.46
N SER A 197 -28.18 -8.96 -3.45
CA SER A 197 -28.21 -10.08 -2.52
C SER A 197 -27.04 -10.02 -1.54
N LYS A 198 -27.33 -10.23 -0.25
CA LYS A 198 -26.29 -10.37 0.77
C LYS A 198 -25.91 -11.82 0.96
N PHE A 199 -24.60 -12.10 0.97
CA PHE A 199 -24.11 -13.44 1.23
C PHE A 199 -24.39 -13.88 2.66
N HIS A 200 -25.07 -15.00 2.81
CA HIS A 200 -25.28 -15.68 4.07
C HIS A 200 -25.04 -17.18 3.90
N PHE A 201 -24.13 -17.76 4.68
CA PHE A 201 -23.81 -19.17 4.62
C PHE A 201 -23.22 -19.66 5.95
N ASP A 202 -23.80 -20.73 6.50
CA ASP A 202 -23.26 -21.49 7.64
C ASP A 202 -23.30 -22.99 7.32
N TRP A 203 -22.20 -23.70 7.56
CA TRP A 203 -22.11 -25.14 7.40
C TRP A 203 -23.15 -25.91 8.24
N LYS A 204 -23.51 -25.39 9.42
CA LYS A 204 -24.51 -26.01 10.30
C LYS A 204 -25.90 -25.97 9.72
N ASP A 205 -26.25 -24.92 9.00
CA ASP A 205 -27.57 -24.76 8.37
C ASP A 205 -27.73 -25.68 7.17
N LEU A 206 -26.64 -25.98 6.48
CA LEU A 206 -26.63 -26.89 5.33
C LEU A 206 -27.07 -28.31 5.72
N VAL A 207 -26.60 -28.79 6.88
CA VAL A 207 -26.96 -30.13 7.41
C VAL A 207 -28.45 -30.21 7.82
N LYS A 208 -29.02 -29.11 8.30
CA LYS A 208 -30.39 -29.05 8.79
C LYS A 208 -31.45 -28.78 7.71
N SER A 209 -31.09 -27.95 6.70
CA SER A 209 -32.06 -27.47 5.70
C SER A 209 -32.17 -28.35 4.47
N GLY A 210 -31.21 -29.26 4.23
CA GLY A 210 -31.13 -30.02 2.98
C GLY A 210 -30.77 -29.19 1.74
N LEU A 211 -30.45 -27.90 1.92
CA LEU A 211 -29.96 -27.03 0.85
C LEU A 211 -28.52 -27.41 0.46
N SER A 212 -28.11 -27.04 -0.72
CA SER A 212 -26.73 -27.20 -1.20
C SER A 212 -25.92 -25.90 -1.12
N ALA A 213 -24.59 -25.97 -1.11
CA ALA A 213 -23.77 -24.77 -1.17
C ALA A 213 -24.06 -23.90 -2.43
N LYS A 214 -24.63 -24.48 -3.48
CA LYS A 214 -25.04 -23.75 -4.68
C LYS A 214 -26.22 -22.82 -4.44
N ASP A 215 -27.11 -23.13 -3.48
CA ASP A 215 -28.27 -22.30 -3.16
C ASP A 215 -27.84 -20.97 -2.51
N ALA A 216 -26.68 -20.96 -1.83
CA ALA A 216 -26.10 -19.77 -1.23
C ALA A 216 -25.38 -18.84 -2.23
N ILE A 217 -25.01 -19.35 -3.41
CA ILE A 217 -24.21 -18.58 -4.40
C ILE A 217 -24.98 -18.26 -5.68
N ALA A 218 -26.03 -19.04 -6.02
CA ALA A 218 -26.73 -18.88 -7.29
C ALA A 218 -27.48 -17.55 -7.35
N PRO A 219 -27.46 -16.85 -8.49
CA PRO A 219 -28.31 -15.68 -8.70
C PRO A 219 -29.79 -16.09 -8.82
N THR A 220 -30.67 -15.13 -8.78
CA THR A 220 -32.14 -15.37 -8.93
C THR A 220 -32.47 -16.05 -10.25
N ALA A 221 -31.80 -15.68 -11.34
CA ALA A 221 -31.97 -16.30 -12.64
C ALA A 221 -30.80 -16.04 -13.57
N PHE A 222 -30.58 -16.94 -14.52
CA PHE A 222 -29.84 -16.71 -15.76
C PHE A 222 -30.80 -16.64 -16.93
N ALA A 223 -30.67 -15.63 -17.80
CA ALA A 223 -31.52 -15.49 -18.98
C ALA A 223 -30.66 -15.30 -20.26
N PHE A 224 -30.46 -16.39 -21.00
CA PHE A 224 -29.73 -16.40 -22.28
C PHE A 224 -30.72 -16.23 -23.43
N LYS A 225 -31.28 -15.02 -23.61
CA LYS A 225 -32.36 -14.73 -24.61
C LYS A 225 -31.82 -14.50 -26.01
N ASN A 226 -30.58 -14.03 -26.13
CA ASN A 226 -29.93 -13.82 -27.42
C ASN A 226 -28.57 -14.51 -27.50
N SER A 227 -27.93 -14.53 -28.66
CA SER A 227 -26.64 -15.23 -28.87
C SER A 227 -25.45 -14.52 -28.29
N ARG A 228 -25.55 -13.21 -28.01
CA ARG A 228 -24.40 -12.32 -27.75
C ARG A 228 -24.34 -11.74 -26.33
N THR A 229 -25.47 -11.73 -25.64
CA THR A 229 -25.63 -11.19 -24.30
C THR A 229 -26.53 -12.09 -23.45
N PHE A 230 -26.44 -11.95 -22.14
CA PHE A 230 -27.34 -12.62 -21.20
C PHE A 230 -27.60 -11.69 -20.01
N GLN A 231 -28.58 -12.06 -19.22
CA GLN A 231 -28.89 -11.42 -17.95
C GLN A 231 -28.56 -12.36 -16.79
N MET A 232 -27.97 -11.82 -15.74
CA MET A 232 -27.65 -12.48 -14.50
C MET A 232 -28.23 -11.66 -13.35
N GLY A 233 -29.33 -12.17 -12.75
CA GLY A 233 -30.12 -11.34 -11.83
C GLY A 233 -30.67 -10.10 -12.52
N GLY A 234 -30.33 -8.93 -12.00
CA GLY A 234 -30.73 -7.61 -12.52
C GLY A 234 -29.77 -6.97 -13.54
N ILE A 235 -28.63 -7.60 -13.86
CA ILE A 235 -27.59 -7.01 -14.71
C ILE A 235 -27.48 -7.68 -16.08
N PHE A 236 -27.13 -6.88 -17.08
CA PHE A 236 -26.80 -7.34 -18.43
C PHE A 236 -25.32 -7.71 -18.49
N CYS A 237 -25.00 -8.82 -19.15
CA CYS A 237 -23.66 -9.37 -19.22
C CYS A 237 -23.29 -9.81 -20.64
N ALA A 238 -22.01 -9.74 -20.97
CA ALA A 238 -21.43 -10.33 -22.16
C ALA A 238 -20.02 -10.85 -21.90
N VAL A 239 -19.75 -12.08 -22.35
CA VAL A 239 -18.40 -12.64 -22.31
C VAL A 239 -17.80 -12.55 -23.68
N SER A 240 -16.56 -12.07 -23.73
CA SER A 240 -15.76 -11.96 -24.93
C SER A 240 -14.42 -12.69 -24.77
N LEU A 241 -13.91 -13.21 -25.88
CA LEU A 241 -12.59 -13.86 -25.98
C LEU A 241 -11.59 -12.87 -26.55
N LEU A 242 -10.45 -12.71 -25.92
CA LEU A 242 -9.33 -11.96 -26.47
C LEU A 242 -8.59 -12.82 -27.49
N SER A 243 -8.65 -12.41 -28.76
CA SER A 243 -7.87 -13.00 -29.84
C SER A 243 -6.56 -12.22 -30.01
N ILE A 244 -5.46 -12.84 -29.66
CA ILE A 244 -4.11 -12.26 -29.77
C ILE A 244 -3.64 -12.46 -31.22
N THR A 245 -3.58 -11.38 -31.98
CA THR A 245 -3.12 -11.37 -33.39
C THR A 245 -1.72 -10.80 -33.53
N ALA A 246 -1.27 -10.00 -32.59
CA ALA A 246 0.06 -9.41 -32.58
C ALA A 246 1.19 -10.43 -32.38
N SER A 247 2.34 -10.17 -33.00
CA SER A 247 3.60 -10.88 -32.70
C SER A 247 4.18 -10.41 -31.38
N ASP A 248 4.06 -9.12 -31.08
CA ASP A 248 4.55 -8.46 -29.88
C ASP A 248 3.37 -7.94 -29.05
N ILE A 249 3.26 -8.40 -27.82
CA ILE A 249 2.23 -7.99 -26.87
C ILE A 249 2.88 -7.03 -25.87
N SER A 250 2.16 -5.96 -25.48
CA SER A 250 2.59 -5.05 -24.42
C SER A 250 2.17 -5.56 -23.05
N ASP A 251 3.01 -5.38 -22.04
CA ASP A 251 2.70 -5.61 -20.63
C ASP A 251 1.60 -4.67 -20.08
N GLN A 252 1.24 -3.63 -20.85
CA GLN A 252 0.17 -2.68 -20.53
C GLN A 252 -1.24 -3.23 -20.84
N LEU A 253 -1.37 -4.29 -21.67
CA LEU A 253 -2.67 -4.80 -22.11
C LEU A 253 -3.56 -5.23 -20.94
N LEU A 254 -3.04 -6.07 -20.05
CA LEU A 254 -3.78 -6.54 -18.88
C LEU A 254 -4.13 -5.38 -17.95
N LYS A 255 -3.19 -4.47 -17.73
CA LYS A 255 -3.42 -3.27 -16.91
C LYS A 255 -4.56 -2.42 -17.46
N ASP A 256 -4.55 -2.10 -18.76
CA ASP A 256 -5.57 -1.24 -19.38
C ASP A 256 -6.98 -1.86 -19.23
N PHE A 257 -7.10 -3.20 -19.28
CA PHE A 257 -8.36 -3.87 -18.96
C PHE A 257 -8.74 -3.72 -17.47
N LEU A 258 -7.79 -3.91 -16.55
CA LEU A 258 -8.07 -3.83 -15.11
C LEU A 258 -8.35 -2.40 -14.62
N ASP A 259 -7.91 -1.40 -15.38
CA ASP A 259 -8.13 0.02 -15.06
C ASP A 259 -9.46 0.58 -15.60
N MET A 260 -10.28 -0.23 -16.29
CA MET A 260 -11.63 0.17 -16.69
C MET A 260 -12.51 0.49 -15.48
N ASP A 261 -13.32 1.56 -15.60
CA ASP A 261 -14.27 2.03 -14.56
C ASP A 261 -15.61 1.27 -14.61
N SER A 262 -15.57 -0.03 -14.81
CA SER A 262 -16.76 -0.87 -14.88
C SER A 262 -16.57 -2.16 -14.11
N SER A 263 -17.68 -2.71 -13.60
CA SER A 263 -17.68 -4.04 -13.02
C SER A 263 -17.40 -5.06 -14.12
N GLN A 264 -16.35 -5.83 -13.95
CA GLN A 264 -15.90 -6.83 -14.93
C GLN A 264 -15.13 -7.97 -14.29
N ILE A 265 -15.04 -9.07 -14.99
CA ILE A 265 -14.18 -10.21 -14.63
C ILE A 265 -13.27 -10.51 -15.81
N VAL A 266 -11.96 -10.46 -15.58
CA VAL A 266 -10.95 -10.91 -16.54
C VAL A 266 -10.40 -12.25 -16.08
N THR A 267 -10.44 -13.26 -16.93
CA THR A 267 -10.00 -14.62 -16.59
C THR A 267 -9.02 -15.14 -17.62
N MET A 268 -7.90 -15.66 -17.16
CA MET A 268 -6.89 -16.32 -17.99
C MET A 268 -6.78 -17.78 -17.56
N HIS A 269 -7.26 -18.70 -18.39
CA HIS A 269 -6.98 -20.13 -18.22
C HIS A 269 -5.64 -20.46 -18.86
N ILE A 270 -4.78 -21.11 -18.10
CA ILE A 270 -3.43 -21.45 -18.52
C ILE A 270 -3.18 -22.94 -18.24
N GLN A 271 -2.74 -23.67 -19.25
CA GLN A 271 -2.39 -25.06 -19.15
C GLN A 271 -1.03 -25.31 -19.77
N SER A 272 -0.08 -25.82 -18.99
CA SER A 272 1.24 -26.24 -19.49
C SER A 272 1.10 -27.44 -20.42
N VAL A 273 1.85 -27.44 -21.49
CA VAL A 273 1.96 -28.58 -22.43
C VAL A 273 3.21 -29.39 -22.07
N ASP A 274 3.11 -30.71 -22.09
CA ASP A 274 4.29 -31.57 -21.93
C ASP A 274 5.38 -31.21 -22.94
N GLN A 275 6.61 -31.00 -22.45
CA GLN A 275 7.73 -30.48 -23.24
C GLN A 275 8.04 -31.34 -24.45
N ASN A 276 8.03 -32.67 -24.29
CA ASN A 276 8.33 -33.60 -25.39
C ASN A 276 7.21 -33.51 -26.44
N ARG A 277 5.97 -33.41 -25.99
CA ARG A 277 4.82 -33.28 -26.88
C ARG A 277 4.84 -31.95 -27.64
N ALA A 278 5.18 -30.84 -26.97
CA ALA A 278 5.32 -29.51 -27.57
C ALA A 278 6.40 -29.54 -28.69
N ILE A 279 7.62 -30.01 -28.37
CA ILE A 279 8.72 -30.12 -29.32
C ILE A 279 8.34 -31.02 -30.50
N LYS A 280 7.70 -32.17 -30.27
CA LYS A 280 7.24 -33.07 -31.34
C LYS A 280 6.21 -32.43 -32.26
N THR A 281 5.30 -31.62 -31.70
CA THR A 281 4.27 -30.92 -32.47
C THR A 281 4.91 -29.84 -33.34
N VAL A 282 5.81 -29.00 -32.79
CA VAL A 282 6.51 -27.97 -33.54
C VAL A 282 7.37 -28.57 -34.65
N LYS A 283 8.10 -29.67 -34.40
CA LYS A 283 8.85 -30.37 -35.44
C LYS A 283 7.97 -30.86 -36.57
N ARG A 284 6.77 -31.39 -36.25
CA ARG A 284 5.80 -31.82 -37.25
C ARG A 284 5.32 -30.67 -38.07
N THR A 285 4.99 -29.51 -37.46
CA THR A 285 4.58 -28.30 -38.16
C THR A 285 5.68 -27.79 -39.09
N ILE A 286 6.94 -27.78 -38.65
CA ILE A 286 8.08 -27.42 -39.49
C ILE A 286 8.15 -28.33 -40.72
N THR A 287 8.00 -29.65 -40.54
CA THR A 287 8.01 -30.63 -41.65
C THR A 287 6.86 -30.38 -42.63
N GLU A 288 5.66 -30.05 -42.13
CA GLU A 288 4.50 -29.72 -42.98
C GLU A 288 4.72 -28.41 -43.76
N LEU A 289 5.30 -27.39 -43.11
CA LEU A 289 5.66 -26.11 -43.74
C LEU A 289 6.76 -26.27 -44.84
N ASP A 290 7.79 -27.06 -44.51
CA ASP A 290 8.86 -27.37 -45.47
C ASP A 290 8.32 -28.16 -46.70
N ARG A 291 7.35 -29.07 -46.52
CA ARG A 291 6.63 -29.76 -47.62
C ARG A 291 5.83 -28.78 -48.43
N SER A 292 5.04 -27.91 -47.80
CA SER A 292 4.28 -26.87 -48.51
C SER A 292 5.19 -25.94 -49.32
N LYS A 293 6.35 -25.58 -48.74
CA LYS A 293 7.38 -24.80 -49.45
C LYS A 293 7.86 -25.47 -50.70
N ILE A 294 8.18 -26.76 -50.60
CA ILE A 294 8.63 -27.59 -51.74
C ILE A 294 7.53 -27.70 -52.83
N GLU A 295 6.26 -27.83 -52.40
CA GLU A 295 5.12 -27.85 -53.34
C GLU A 295 4.93 -26.54 -54.09
N GLU A 296 5.03 -25.42 -53.39
CA GLU A 296 4.95 -24.08 -54.04
C GLU A 296 6.14 -23.81 -54.96
N GLN A 297 7.35 -24.21 -54.57
CA GLN A 297 8.52 -24.16 -55.45
C GLN A 297 8.33 -24.99 -56.73
N LYS A 298 7.79 -26.22 -56.62
CA LYS A 298 7.47 -27.06 -57.77
C LYS A 298 6.39 -26.41 -58.66
N LYS A 299 5.40 -25.72 -58.08
CA LYS A 299 4.39 -24.96 -58.86
C LYS A 299 5.02 -23.80 -59.57
N ALA A 300 5.90 -23.00 -58.92
CA ALA A 300 6.62 -21.89 -59.52
C ALA A 300 7.46 -22.30 -60.73
N ILE A 301 8.24 -23.38 -60.61
CA ILE A 301 9.02 -23.95 -61.67
C ILE A 301 8.13 -24.37 -62.87
N ARG A 302 7.02 -25.07 -62.64
CA ARG A 302 6.06 -25.44 -63.70
C ARG A 302 5.42 -24.26 -64.40
N ALA A 303 5.28 -23.15 -63.71
CA ALA A 303 4.74 -21.90 -64.22
C ALA A 303 5.82 -20.99 -64.86
N GLY A 304 7.08 -21.38 -64.89
CA GLY A 304 8.19 -20.65 -65.47
C GLY A 304 8.69 -19.47 -64.59
N TYR A 305 8.39 -19.49 -63.32
CA TYR A 305 8.89 -18.52 -62.34
C TYR A 305 10.15 -19.01 -61.61
N ASP A 306 10.90 -18.07 -61.05
CA ASP A 306 12.09 -18.37 -60.27
C ASP A 306 11.75 -19.23 -59.01
N ILE A 307 12.65 -20.15 -58.68
CA ILE A 307 12.52 -21.10 -57.54
C ILE A 307 12.47 -20.38 -56.17
N ASP A 308 13.00 -19.15 -56.10
CA ASP A 308 13.03 -18.32 -54.90
C ASP A 308 11.73 -17.52 -54.65
N ILE A 309 10.76 -17.58 -55.58
CA ILE A 309 9.44 -16.98 -55.39
C ILE A 309 8.58 -17.91 -54.52
N ILE A 310 8.66 -17.66 -53.20
CA ILE A 310 7.87 -18.32 -52.17
C ILE A 310 6.88 -17.32 -51.62
N PRO A 311 5.62 -17.68 -51.38
CA PRO A 311 4.70 -16.81 -50.63
C PRO A 311 5.34 -16.32 -49.33
N SER A 312 5.34 -14.99 -49.13
CA SER A 312 5.98 -14.34 -47.97
C SER A 312 5.54 -14.93 -46.64
N ASP A 313 4.27 -15.30 -46.54
CA ASP A 313 3.68 -15.89 -45.36
C ASP A 313 4.28 -17.25 -45.00
N LEU A 314 4.50 -18.10 -46.00
CA LEU A 314 5.08 -19.43 -45.83
C LEU A 314 6.56 -19.36 -45.39
N ALA A 315 7.30 -18.41 -45.90
CA ALA A 315 8.68 -18.15 -45.53
C ALA A 315 8.77 -17.65 -44.06
N THR A 316 7.87 -16.74 -43.69
CA THR A 316 7.79 -16.17 -42.34
C THR A 316 7.39 -17.25 -41.32
N TYR A 317 6.31 -18.01 -41.56
CA TYR A 317 5.88 -19.10 -40.68
C TYR A 317 6.94 -20.18 -40.50
N GLY A 318 7.70 -20.52 -41.53
CA GLY A 318 8.80 -21.49 -41.46
C GLY A 318 9.95 -21.00 -40.57
N ARG A 319 10.26 -19.68 -40.65
CA ARG A 319 11.28 -19.05 -39.80
C ARG A 319 10.84 -19.03 -38.34
N ASP A 320 9.61 -18.57 -38.09
CA ASP A 320 9.05 -18.45 -36.75
C ASP A 320 8.92 -19.82 -36.06
N ALA A 321 8.49 -20.86 -36.77
CA ALA A 321 8.43 -22.20 -36.23
C ALA A 321 9.81 -22.77 -35.87
N LYS A 322 10.86 -22.45 -36.64
CA LYS A 322 12.24 -22.85 -36.34
C LYS A 322 12.82 -22.08 -35.16
N ALA A 323 12.50 -20.78 -35.04
CA ALA A 323 12.86 -19.95 -33.86
C ALA A 323 12.20 -20.51 -32.60
N LEU A 324 10.89 -20.76 -32.64
CA LEU A 324 10.15 -21.37 -31.53
C LEU A 324 10.74 -22.73 -31.10
N LEU A 325 11.13 -23.56 -32.06
CA LEU A 325 11.78 -24.84 -31.74
C LEU A 325 13.09 -24.63 -30.98
N LYS A 326 13.88 -23.65 -31.41
CA LYS A 326 15.16 -23.32 -30.76
C LYS A 326 14.94 -22.83 -29.34
N GLU A 327 13.97 -21.95 -29.12
CA GLU A 327 13.58 -21.45 -27.80
C GLU A 327 13.18 -22.58 -26.87
N LEU A 328 12.29 -23.48 -27.31
CA LEU A 328 11.84 -24.65 -26.54
C LEU A 328 12.96 -25.67 -26.24
N GLN A 329 14.04 -25.70 -27.02
CA GLN A 329 15.15 -26.62 -26.84
C GLN A 329 16.32 -26.06 -26.03
N SER A 330 16.55 -24.75 -26.07
CA SER A 330 17.78 -24.12 -25.59
C SER A 330 17.60 -23.29 -24.31
N GLN A 331 16.39 -22.95 -23.91
CA GLN A 331 16.10 -22.08 -22.79
C GLN A 331 15.06 -22.73 -21.86
N ASN A 332 14.89 -22.17 -20.69
CA ASN A 332 13.90 -22.64 -19.71
C ASN A 332 12.46 -22.27 -20.13
N GLU A 333 12.20 -22.31 -21.45
CA GLU A 333 10.92 -21.98 -22.08
C GLU A 333 10.03 -23.23 -22.16
N ARG A 334 8.78 -23.07 -21.73
CA ARG A 334 7.72 -24.07 -21.87
C ARG A 334 6.63 -23.54 -22.80
N MET A 335 5.78 -24.43 -23.25
CA MET A 335 4.60 -24.07 -24.04
C MET A 335 3.35 -24.13 -23.17
N PHE A 336 2.56 -23.07 -23.23
CA PHE A 336 1.27 -22.98 -22.57
C PHE A 336 0.14 -22.82 -23.58
N LEU A 337 -1.02 -23.37 -23.26
CA LEU A 337 -2.28 -23.09 -23.96
C LEU A 337 -3.06 -22.09 -23.10
N VAL A 338 -3.35 -20.94 -23.67
CA VAL A 338 -3.96 -19.83 -22.96
C VAL A 338 -5.31 -19.49 -23.59
N THR A 339 -6.33 -19.32 -22.75
CA THR A 339 -7.64 -18.76 -23.10
C THR A 339 -7.87 -17.53 -22.25
N PHE A 340 -8.08 -16.38 -22.86
CA PHE A 340 -8.27 -15.11 -22.17
C PHE A 340 -9.71 -14.63 -22.39
N LEU A 341 -10.47 -14.49 -21.29
CA LEU A 341 -11.89 -14.12 -21.31
C LEU A 341 -12.08 -12.79 -20.58
N VAL A 342 -12.98 -11.97 -21.10
CA VAL A 342 -13.43 -10.72 -20.45
C VAL A 342 -14.93 -10.76 -20.34
N LEU A 343 -15.45 -10.80 -19.12
CA LEU A 343 -16.86 -10.68 -18.81
C LEU A 343 -17.13 -9.22 -18.45
N ASN A 344 -17.87 -8.51 -19.28
CA ASN A 344 -18.35 -7.15 -19.02
C ASN A 344 -19.77 -7.17 -18.51
N THR A 345 -20.11 -6.20 -17.65
CA THR A 345 -21.44 -6.04 -17.09
C THR A 345 -21.97 -4.63 -17.31
N GLY A 346 -23.28 -4.44 -17.19
CA GLY A 346 -23.94 -3.15 -17.21
C GLY A 346 -25.32 -3.23 -16.56
N ARG A 347 -25.79 -2.15 -15.93
CA ARG A 347 -27.15 -2.07 -15.36
C ARG A 347 -28.20 -1.95 -16.44
N THR A 348 -27.80 -1.42 -17.57
CA THR A 348 -28.64 -1.31 -18.78
C THR A 348 -27.93 -1.95 -19.96
N GLU A 349 -28.65 -2.32 -20.99
CA GLU A 349 -28.09 -2.88 -22.21
C GLU A 349 -27.14 -1.87 -22.91
N GLN A 350 -27.50 -0.58 -22.87
CA GLN A 350 -26.66 0.49 -23.44
C GLN A 350 -25.32 0.63 -22.67
N GLU A 351 -25.37 0.55 -21.36
CA GLU A 351 -24.15 0.58 -20.51
C GLU A 351 -23.26 -0.63 -20.81
N LEU A 352 -23.83 -1.81 -20.92
CA LEU A 352 -23.10 -3.01 -21.32
C LEU A 352 -22.40 -2.81 -22.69
N GLU A 353 -23.14 -2.31 -23.70
CA GLU A 353 -22.56 -2.07 -25.03
C GLU A 353 -21.41 -1.07 -24.97
N ASN A 354 -21.54 0.00 -24.18
CA ASN A 354 -20.45 0.98 -23.98
C ASN A 354 -19.21 0.34 -23.33
N ASN A 355 -19.40 -0.49 -22.31
CA ASN A 355 -18.32 -1.18 -21.60
C ASN A 355 -17.60 -2.19 -22.53
N VAL A 356 -18.36 -2.94 -23.32
CA VAL A 356 -17.78 -3.87 -24.31
C VAL A 356 -17.05 -3.11 -25.41
N PHE A 357 -17.57 -1.98 -25.86
CA PHE A 357 -16.90 -1.12 -26.86
C PHE A 357 -15.57 -0.58 -26.31
N GLN A 358 -15.56 -0.10 -25.05
CA GLN A 358 -14.35 0.36 -24.39
C GLN A 358 -13.30 -0.76 -24.27
N ALA A 359 -13.72 -1.96 -23.82
CA ALA A 359 -12.85 -3.13 -23.75
C ALA A 359 -12.30 -3.53 -25.13
N SER A 360 -13.14 -3.45 -26.20
CA SER A 360 -12.70 -3.72 -27.56
C SER A 360 -11.67 -2.68 -28.06
N SER A 361 -11.86 -1.41 -27.71
CA SER A 361 -10.92 -0.34 -28.04
C SER A 361 -9.56 -0.53 -27.38
N ILE A 362 -9.54 -1.00 -26.12
CA ILE A 362 -8.31 -1.37 -25.41
C ILE A 362 -7.60 -2.51 -26.15
N ALA A 363 -8.31 -3.57 -26.51
CA ALA A 363 -7.72 -4.68 -27.26
C ALA A 363 -7.10 -4.20 -28.60
N GLN A 364 -7.82 -3.36 -29.34
CA GLN A 364 -7.34 -2.80 -30.63
C GLN A 364 -6.09 -1.92 -30.44
N LYS A 365 -6.02 -1.10 -29.39
CA LYS A 365 -4.84 -0.32 -29.04
C LYS A 365 -3.56 -1.18 -28.93
N HIS A 366 -3.71 -2.42 -28.48
CA HIS A 366 -2.63 -3.39 -28.34
C HIS A 366 -2.57 -4.43 -29.47
N ASN A 367 -3.11 -4.12 -30.65
CA ASN A 367 -3.14 -5.01 -31.82
C ASN A 367 -3.77 -6.38 -31.53
N CYS A 368 -4.76 -6.43 -30.63
CA CYS A 368 -5.55 -7.61 -30.31
C CYS A 368 -7.01 -7.36 -30.68
N ASN A 369 -7.80 -8.42 -30.83
CA ASN A 369 -9.22 -8.34 -31.10
C ASN A 369 -10.01 -8.96 -29.94
N LEU A 370 -11.03 -8.24 -29.46
CA LEU A 370 -11.99 -8.79 -28.49
C LEU A 370 -13.23 -9.27 -29.21
N CYS A 371 -13.41 -10.59 -29.28
CA CYS A 371 -14.52 -11.24 -30.00
C CYS A 371 -15.57 -11.75 -29.03
N ARG A 372 -16.84 -11.32 -29.15
CA ARG A 372 -17.91 -11.89 -28.31
C ARG A 372 -18.07 -13.38 -28.59
N LEU A 373 -18.39 -14.15 -27.55
CA LEU A 373 -18.66 -15.57 -27.64
C LEU A 373 -20.09 -15.83 -28.13
N ASP A 374 -20.33 -15.69 -29.45
CA ASP A 374 -21.64 -15.91 -30.02
C ASP A 374 -22.08 -17.36 -29.80
N PHE A 375 -23.32 -17.55 -29.24
CA PHE A 375 -23.91 -18.83 -28.85
C PHE A 375 -23.16 -19.61 -27.77
N GLN A 376 -22.13 -19.04 -27.14
CA GLN A 376 -21.30 -19.65 -26.08
C GLN A 376 -21.24 -18.80 -24.80
N GLN A 377 -22.23 -17.95 -24.56
CA GLN A 377 -22.25 -17.03 -23.42
C GLN A 377 -22.34 -17.80 -22.08
N GLU A 378 -23.13 -18.88 -22.03
CA GLU A 378 -23.21 -19.74 -20.83
C GLU A 378 -21.87 -20.41 -20.54
N GLN A 379 -21.20 -20.99 -21.54
CA GLN A 379 -19.88 -21.61 -21.39
C GLN A 379 -18.84 -20.56 -20.99
N GLY A 380 -18.92 -19.36 -21.57
CA GLY A 380 -18.07 -18.23 -21.22
C GLY A 380 -18.21 -17.83 -19.76
N LEU A 381 -19.45 -17.63 -19.29
CA LEU A 381 -19.74 -17.32 -17.88
C LEU A 381 -19.17 -18.39 -16.94
N MET A 382 -19.46 -19.66 -17.22
CA MET A 382 -19.03 -20.77 -16.36
C MET A 382 -17.50 -20.92 -16.37
N SER A 383 -16.84 -20.53 -17.46
CA SER A 383 -15.37 -20.47 -17.54
C SER A 383 -14.78 -19.24 -16.84
N SER A 384 -15.57 -18.22 -16.52
CA SER A 384 -15.08 -17.04 -15.77
C SER A 384 -15.13 -17.23 -14.26
N LEU A 385 -15.64 -18.37 -13.76
CA LEU A 385 -15.70 -18.66 -12.34
C LEU A 385 -14.37 -19.23 -11.83
N PRO A 386 -13.97 -18.98 -10.56
CA PRO A 386 -12.70 -19.44 -10.00
C PRO A 386 -12.69 -20.95 -9.69
N LEU A 387 -12.85 -21.74 -10.74
CA LEU A 387 -12.94 -23.21 -10.71
C LEU A 387 -11.86 -23.91 -11.53
N ALA A 388 -11.04 -23.18 -12.27
CA ALA A 388 -10.01 -23.68 -13.19
C ALA A 388 -10.60 -24.71 -14.19
N ASP A 389 -11.83 -24.47 -14.64
CA ASP A 389 -12.57 -25.33 -15.59
C ASP A 389 -12.99 -24.53 -16.85
N CYS A 390 -12.13 -24.53 -17.85
CA CYS A 390 -12.41 -23.86 -19.13
C CYS A 390 -13.32 -24.70 -20.00
N GLN A 391 -14.50 -24.17 -20.36
CA GLN A 391 -15.44 -24.81 -21.28
C GLN A 391 -15.28 -24.29 -22.73
N ILE A 392 -14.40 -23.30 -22.93
CA ILE A 392 -14.10 -22.73 -24.25
C ILE A 392 -12.92 -23.49 -24.87
N GLU A 393 -13.12 -24.03 -26.08
CA GLU A 393 -12.10 -24.83 -26.75
C GLU A 393 -11.04 -23.99 -27.50
N ILE A 394 -11.27 -22.68 -27.64
CA ILE A 394 -10.36 -21.77 -28.35
C ILE A 394 -9.20 -21.43 -27.44
N GLN A 395 -8.00 -21.88 -27.82
CA GLN A 395 -6.78 -21.68 -27.06
C GLN A 395 -5.66 -21.14 -27.95
N ARG A 396 -4.83 -20.27 -27.40
CA ARG A 396 -3.60 -19.76 -28.04
C ARG A 396 -2.38 -20.45 -27.42
N GLY A 397 -1.49 -20.98 -28.26
CA GLY A 397 -0.19 -21.48 -27.81
C GLY A 397 0.77 -20.28 -27.61
N LEU A 398 1.35 -20.17 -26.43
CA LEU A 398 2.33 -19.14 -26.06
C LEU A 398 3.53 -19.81 -25.35
N THR A 399 4.71 -19.22 -25.48
CA THR A 399 5.90 -19.61 -24.69
C THR A 399 5.80 -19.05 -23.26
N THR A 400 6.70 -19.43 -22.38
CA THR A 400 6.77 -18.88 -21.01
C THR A 400 6.88 -17.36 -21.05
N SER A 401 7.85 -16.82 -21.78
CA SER A 401 8.07 -15.36 -21.87
C SER A 401 6.84 -14.64 -22.44
N SER A 402 6.23 -15.18 -23.50
CA SER A 402 5.03 -14.61 -24.10
C SER A 402 3.81 -14.66 -23.16
N THR A 403 3.71 -15.71 -22.32
CA THR A 403 2.64 -15.80 -21.31
C THR A 403 2.91 -14.86 -20.14
N ALA A 404 4.18 -14.71 -19.75
CA ALA A 404 4.60 -13.86 -18.66
C ALA A 404 4.41 -12.35 -18.94
N ILE A 405 4.27 -11.93 -20.20
CA ILE A 405 3.94 -10.54 -20.56
C ILE A 405 2.60 -10.11 -19.91
N PHE A 406 1.67 -11.04 -19.71
CA PHE A 406 0.44 -10.77 -18.93
C PHE A 406 0.76 -10.74 -17.44
N ILE A 407 1.58 -9.75 -17.03
CA ILE A 407 1.99 -9.59 -15.64
C ILE A 407 0.76 -9.24 -14.80
N PRO A 408 0.45 -10.03 -13.76
CA PRO A 408 -0.75 -9.82 -12.96
C PRO A 408 -0.62 -8.68 -11.95
N PHE A 409 0.52 -8.00 -11.95
CA PHE A 409 0.82 -6.91 -11.02
C PHE A 409 0.68 -5.57 -11.72
N THR A 410 -0.11 -4.68 -11.14
CA THR A 410 -0.40 -3.37 -11.73
C THR A 410 -0.04 -2.25 -10.76
N THR A 411 -0.95 -1.90 -9.88
CA THR A 411 -0.84 -0.77 -8.96
C THR A 411 -1.21 -1.26 -7.57
N GLN A 412 -0.33 -1.03 -6.64
CA GLN A 412 -0.60 -1.38 -5.24
C GLN A 412 -1.61 -0.42 -4.63
N GLU A 413 -2.55 -0.97 -3.87
CA GLU A 413 -3.54 -0.21 -3.13
C GLU A 413 -3.20 -0.23 -1.64
N LEU A 414 -3.40 0.90 -0.97
CA LEU A 414 -3.24 1.04 0.46
C LEU A 414 -4.58 1.39 1.12
N TYR A 415 -5.41 0.38 1.30
CA TYR A 415 -6.64 0.50 2.04
C TYR A 415 -6.68 -0.51 3.18
N GLN A 416 -6.59 -0.02 4.40
CA GLN A 416 -6.72 -0.81 5.62
C GLN A 416 -8.02 -0.43 6.32
N SER A 417 -8.94 -1.38 6.42
CA SER A 417 -10.13 -1.23 7.24
C SER A 417 -9.77 -1.42 8.71
N GLY A 418 -9.92 -0.39 9.52
CA GLY A 418 -9.63 -0.45 10.95
C GLY A 418 -10.05 0.83 11.67
N LYS A 419 -10.32 0.72 12.98
CA LYS A 419 -10.77 1.88 13.78
C LYS A 419 -9.72 3.00 13.87
N GLU A 420 -8.44 2.69 13.70
CA GLU A 420 -7.32 3.62 13.83
C GLU A 420 -6.65 3.95 12.48
N SER A 421 -7.27 3.53 11.37
CA SER A 421 -6.77 3.89 10.04
C SER A 421 -7.05 5.35 9.71
N LEU A 422 -6.00 6.06 9.30
CA LEU A 422 -6.05 7.48 8.95
C LEU A 422 -6.05 7.66 7.42
N TYR A 423 -6.71 8.71 6.96
CA TYR A 423 -6.74 9.13 5.57
C TYR A 423 -5.47 9.90 5.19
N TYR A 424 -4.87 9.57 4.04
CA TYR A 424 -3.65 10.21 3.53
C TYR A 424 -3.78 10.78 2.11
N GLY A 425 -4.93 10.68 1.48
CA GLY A 425 -5.17 11.18 0.13
C GLY A 425 -5.77 10.13 -0.80
N LEU A 426 -5.78 10.42 -2.08
CA LEU A 426 -6.14 9.50 -3.16
C LEU A 426 -4.87 8.97 -3.81
N ASN A 427 -4.84 7.71 -4.18
CA ASN A 427 -3.80 7.14 -5.02
C ASN A 427 -3.87 7.80 -6.41
N ALA A 428 -2.80 8.49 -6.83
CA ALA A 428 -2.79 9.22 -8.11
C ALA A 428 -2.95 8.32 -9.35
N LEU A 429 -2.77 7.00 -9.21
CA LEU A 429 -2.90 6.04 -10.32
C LEU A 429 -4.31 5.45 -10.42
N SER A 430 -4.94 5.13 -9.31
CA SER A 430 -6.24 4.46 -9.26
C SER A 430 -7.38 5.36 -8.79
N ASN A 431 -7.07 6.53 -8.26
CA ASN A 431 -7.98 7.45 -7.56
C ASN A 431 -8.70 6.82 -6.35
N ASN A 432 -8.19 5.69 -5.81
CA ASN A 432 -8.74 5.09 -4.60
C ASN A 432 -8.24 5.78 -3.33
N LEU A 433 -9.05 5.75 -2.26
CA LEU A 433 -8.66 6.29 -0.96
C LEU A 433 -7.45 5.56 -0.39
N ILE A 434 -6.47 6.31 0.09
CA ILE A 434 -5.36 5.80 0.88
C ILE A 434 -5.74 5.92 2.36
N MET A 435 -5.96 4.77 2.99
CA MET A 435 -6.32 4.65 4.40
C MET A 435 -5.36 3.67 5.07
N VAL A 436 -4.55 4.12 6.02
CA VAL A 436 -3.54 3.28 6.68
C VAL A 436 -3.42 3.57 8.17
N ASP A 437 -3.03 2.55 8.91
CA ASP A 437 -2.72 2.61 10.34
C ASP A 437 -1.21 2.48 10.54
N ARG A 438 -0.56 3.58 10.91
CA ARG A 438 0.89 3.64 11.14
C ARG A 438 1.36 2.70 12.25
N LYS A 439 0.52 2.38 13.24
CA LYS A 439 0.86 1.47 14.34
C LYS A 439 1.12 0.03 13.89
N LYS A 440 0.65 -0.32 12.67
CA LYS A 440 0.91 -1.62 12.03
C LYS A 440 2.26 -1.72 11.36
N LEU A 441 2.95 -0.60 11.17
CA LEU A 441 4.31 -0.57 10.64
C LEU A 441 5.31 -1.13 11.66
N LYS A 442 6.40 -1.67 11.14
CA LYS A 442 7.52 -2.12 11.96
C LYS A 442 8.17 -0.94 12.69
N ASN A 443 8.29 0.20 12.02
CA ASN A 443 8.75 1.48 12.57
C ASN A 443 7.70 2.56 12.26
N PRO A 444 6.81 2.91 13.21
CA PRO A 444 5.73 3.88 12.97
C PRO A 444 6.21 5.33 12.87
N ASN A 445 7.50 5.58 13.02
CA ASN A 445 8.10 6.90 12.88
C ASN A 445 7.89 7.44 11.47
N GLY A 446 7.76 8.75 11.33
CA GLY A 446 7.44 9.38 10.06
C GLY A 446 8.24 10.63 9.73
N LEU A 447 8.31 10.94 8.44
CA LEU A 447 8.91 12.15 7.90
C LEU A 447 7.95 12.80 6.89
N ILE A 448 7.87 14.12 6.91
CA ILE A 448 7.19 14.92 5.89
C ILE A 448 8.22 15.86 5.26
N LEU A 449 8.57 15.58 4.01
CA LEU A 449 9.61 16.25 3.25
C LEU A 449 9.01 17.11 2.15
N GLY A 450 9.50 18.33 1.95
CA GLY A 450 9.02 19.15 0.85
C GLY A 450 9.49 20.59 0.92
N THR A 451 9.53 21.24 -0.24
CA THR A 451 9.86 22.68 -0.34
C THR A 451 8.84 23.57 0.36
N PRO A 452 9.17 24.83 0.65
CA PRO A 452 8.18 25.81 1.12
C PRO A 452 7.00 25.89 0.16
N GLY A 453 5.78 25.95 0.71
CA GLY A 453 4.55 26.03 -0.09
C GLY A 453 4.07 24.72 -0.73
N SER A 454 4.77 23.57 -0.50
CA SER A 454 4.34 22.25 -1.00
C SER A 454 3.20 21.62 -0.21
N GLY A 455 2.80 22.18 0.96
CA GLY A 455 1.72 21.65 1.79
C GLY A 455 2.18 20.81 3.01
N LYS A 456 3.46 20.89 3.44
CA LYS A 456 3.98 20.14 4.60
C LYS A 456 3.17 20.31 5.87
N SER A 457 3.06 21.56 6.35
CA SER A 457 2.33 21.91 7.59
C SER A 457 0.85 21.56 7.47
N PHE A 458 0.26 21.70 6.28
CA PHE A 458 -1.12 21.28 6.00
C PHE A 458 -1.29 19.76 6.16
N SER A 459 -0.41 18.96 5.57
CA SER A 459 -0.44 17.50 5.68
C SER A 459 -0.30 17.04 7.13
N ALA A 460 0.61 17.65 7.90
CA ALA A 460 0.77 17.36 9.33
C ALA A 460 -0.49 17.73 10.13
N LYS A 461 -1.03 18.92 9.94
CA LYS A 461 -2.27 19.38 10.62
C LYS A 461 -3.46 18.49 10.29
N ARG A 462 -3.59 18.03 9.03
CA ARG A 462 -4.63 17.09 8.62
C ARG A 462 -4.49 15.74 9.32
N GLU A 463 -3.25 15.20 9.40
CA GLU A 463 -2.99 13.96 10.14
C GLU A 463 -3.29 14.13 11.63
N ILE A 464 -2.90 15.26 12.25
CA ILE A 464 -3.19 15.60 13.65
C ILE A 464 -4.70 15.61 13.89
N ALA A 465 -5.46 16.33 13.06
CA ALA A 465 -6.92 16.40 13.18
C ALA A 465 -7.55 15.00 13.06
N ASN A 466 -7.14 14.22 12.06
CA ASN A 466 -7.67 12.87 11.85
C ASN A 466 -7.32 11.93 13.02
N ALA A 467 -6.07 11.94 13.48
CA ALA A 467 -5.62 11.13 14.62
C ALA A 467 -6.39 11.51 15.90
N PHE A 468 -6.61 12.81 16.16
CA PHE A 468 -7.39 13.26 17.30
C PHE A 468 -8.85 12.78 17.27
N LEU A 469 -9.48 12.74 16.09
CA LEU A 469 -10.88 12.35 15.93
C LEU A 469 -11.09 10.83 16.00
N VAL A 470 -10.07 10.04 15.63
CA VAL A 470 -10.19 8.59 15.39
C VAL A 470 -9.52 7.76 16.48
N THR A 471 -8.44 8.24 17.09
CA THR A 471 -7.67 7.51 18.12
C THR A 471 -7.80 8.18 19.47
N ASP A 472 -7.28 7.52 20.52
CA ASP A 472 -7.16 8.08 21.89
C ASP A 472 -5.74 8.57 22.19
N ASP A 473 -4.87 8.64 21.17
CA ASP A 473 -3.47 9.03 21.30
C ASP A 473 -3.32 10.45 21.87
N ASP A 474 -2.28 10.65 22.68
CA ASP A 474 -1.83 12.01 23.00
C ASP A 474 -1.07 12.60 21.81
N ILE A 475 -1.22 13.90 21.60
CA ILE A 475 -0.61 14.62 20.48
C ILE A 475 0.20 15.79 21.02
N ILE A 476 1.49 15.81 20.72
CA ILE A 476 2.38 16.90 21.12
C ILE A 476 3.01 17.50 19.86
N ILE A 477 3.01 18.82 19.79
CA ILE A 477 3.47 19.58 18.64
C ILE A 477 4.57 20.53 19.10
N ASN A 478 5.70 20.50 18.41
CA ASN A 478 6.77 21.48 18.52
C ASN A 478 6.64 22.46 17.33
N ASP A 479 6.25 23.68 17.59
CA ASP A 479 5.84 24.69 16.61
C ASP A 479 6.80 25.90 16.62
N PRO A 480 7.87 25.87 15.83
CA PRO A 480 8.82 27.00 15.75
C PRO A 480 8.34 28.17 14.89
N GLU A 481 7.24 28.01 14.15
CA GLU A 481 6.71 29.04 13.25
C GLU A 481 5.35 29.60 13.69
N GLY A 482 4.73 29.04 14.73
CA GLY A 482 3.46 29.50 15.29
C GLY A 482 2.24 29.22 14.40
N GLU A 483 2.24 28.10 13.67
CA GLU A 483 1.22 27.79 12.68
C GLU A 483 0.09 26.88 13.19
N TYR A 484 0.29 26.16 14.31
CA TYR A 484 -0.62 25.10 14.78
C TYR A 484 -1.66 25.57 15.78
N SER A 485 -1.52 26.78 16.34
CA SER A 485 -2.41 27.32 17.37
C SER A 485 -3.90 27.32 17.00
N PRO A 486 -4.33 27.68 15.76
CA PRO A 486 -5.74 27.62 15.38
C PRO A 486 -6.34 26.21 15.48
N LEU A 487 -5.61 25.18 15.01
CA LEU A 487 -6.05 23.80 15.09
C LEU A 487 -6.14 23.31 16.54
N VAL A 488 -5.11 23.60 17.35
CA VAL A 488 -5.06 23.17 18.75
C VAL A 488 -6.19 23.80 19.56
N ASN A 489 -6.47 25.10 19.37
CA ASN A 489 -7.58 25.80 20.02
C ASN A 489 -8.94 25.22 19.60
N ARG A 490 -9.15 24.90 18.30
CA ARG A 490 -10.39 24.26 17.81
C ARG A 490 -10.63 22.90 18.45
N LEU A 491 -9.55 22.17 18.74
CA LEU A 491 -9.59 20.86 19.42
C LEU A 491 -9.53 20.98 20.96
N LYS A 492 -9.72 22.17 21.52
CA LYS A 492 -9.66 22.47 22.96
C LYS A 492 -8.37 21.97 23.62
N GLY A 493 -7.26 22.03 22.88
CA GLY A 493 -5.93 21.71 23.35
C GLY A 493 -5.28 22.82 24.13
N GLN A 494 -4.05 22.59 24.56
CA GLN A 494 -3.23 23.56 25.28
C GLN A 494 -2.14 24.11 24.36
N VAL A 495 -2.14 25.42 24.12
CA VAL A 495 -1.01 26.11 23.49
C VAL A 495 -0.14 26.70 24.60
N ILE A 496 1.12 26.31 24.66
CA ILE A 496 2.14 26.78 25.59
C ILE A 496 3.07 27.72 24.83
N LYS A 497 2.94 29.00 25.07
CA LYS A 497 3.78 29.98 24.40
C LYS A 497 5.07 30.22 25.15
N ILE A 498 6.19 29.79 24.61
CA ILE A 498 7.53 29.96 25.17
C ILE A 498 8.18 31.16 24.50
N SER A 499 8.24 32.29 25.21
CA SER A 499 8.84 33.54 24.69
C SER A 499 9.47 34.35 25.84
N PRO A 500 10.39 35.27 25.55
CA PRO A 500 11.03 36.08 26.58
C PRO A 500 10.05 36.87 27.45
N ASN A 501 8.88 37.21 26.93
CA ASN A 501 7.84 37.96 27.63
C ASN A 501 6.70 37.09 28.17
N SER A 502 6.80 35.78 28.04
CA SER A 502 5.78 34.85 28.51
C SER A 502 5.84 34.64 30.02
N THR A 503 4.67 34.42 30.63
CA THR A 503 4.52 33.98 32.02
C THR A 503 4.35 32.47 32.11
N GLN A 504 4.44 31.77 31.00
CA GLN A 504 4.36 30.31 30.89
C GLN A 504 5.78 29.74 30.86
N PHE A 505 6.07 28.86 31.81
CA PHE A 505 7.38 28.28 31.99
C PHE A 505 7.35 26.76 31.93
N VAL A 506 8.40 26.19 31.35
CA VAL A 506 8.65 24.75 31.28
C VAL A 506 10.07 24.51 31.83
N ASN A 507 10.17 23.70 32.87
CA ASN A 507 11.42 23.38 33.52
C ASN A 507 12.18 22.27 32.75
N PRO A 508 13.38 22.54 32.23
CA PRO A 508 14.19 21.52 31.58
C PRO A 508 14.66 20.41 32.51
N MET A 509 14.55 20.61 33.83
CA MET A 509 14.96 19.62 34.82
C MET A 509 13.83 18.68 35.25
N ASP A 510 12.62 18.79 34.68
CA ASP A 510 11.51 17.92 35.05
C ASP A 510 11.81 16.47 34.67
N ILE A 511 11.50 15.54 35.61
CA ILE A 511 11.64 14.10 35.44
C ILE A 511 10.41 13.40 36.09
N ASN A 512 9.99 12.27 35.55
CA ASN A 512 8.93 11.46 36.16
C ASN A 512 9.50 10.10 36.63
N ALA A 513 8.77 9.43 37.54
CA ALA A 513 9.20 8.17 38.10
C ALA A 513 9.29 7.02 37.08
N ASN A 514 8.60 7.13 35.97
CA ASN A 514 8.53 6.10 34.90
C ASN A 514 9.47 6.41 33.72
N TYR A 515 10.42 7.35 33.90
CA TYR A 515 11.27 7.85 32.82
C TYR A 515 12.15 6.76 32.15
N SER A 516 12.44 5.68 32.90
CA SER A 516 13.07 4.47 32.39
C SER A 516 12.71 3.25 33.23
N GLU A 517 12.48 2.09 32.64
CA GLU A 517 12.31 0.81 33.36
C GLU A 517 13.60 -0.04 33.38
N GLU A 518 14.43 0.07 32.36
CA GLU A 518 15.65 -0.74 32.17
C GLU A 518 16.91 -0.01 32.62
N ASP A 519 16.94 1.34 32.48
CA ASP A 519 18.05 2.19 32.84
C ASP A 519 17.70 3.06 34.06
N ASN A 520 18.71 3.51 34.75
CA ASN A 520 18.51 4.50 35.82
C ASN A 520 17.87 5.77 35.20
N PRO A 521 16.68 6.22 35.66
CA PRO A 521 16.00 7.41 35.14
C PRO A 521 16.91 8.64 35.02
N LEU A 522 17.86 8.74 35.94
CA LEU A 522 18.81 9.85 36.01
C LEU A 522 19.86 9.82 34.90
N SER A 523 20.24 8.63 34.38
CA SER A 523 21.22 8.54 33.30
C SER A 523 20.71 9.20 32.02
N LEU A 524 19.46 8.90 31.61
CA LEU A 524 18.84 9.53 30.45
C LEU A 524 18.67 11.05 30.62
N LYS A 525 18.32 11.46 31.86
CA LYS A 525 18.21 12.87 32.17
C LYS A 525 19.58 13.59 32.15
N ALA A 526 20.63 12.90 32.60
CA ALA A 526 21.99 13.41 32.53
C ALA A 526 22.44 13.60 31.07
N ASP A 527 22.14 12.63 30.18
CA ASP A 527 22.41 12.75 28.72
C ASP A 527 21.71 13.97 28.09
N PHE A 528 20.43 14.19 28.47
CA PHE A 528 19.71 15.38 28.04
C PHE A 528 20.38 16.67 28.55
N ILE A 529 20.74 16.71 29.83
CA ILE A 529 21.41 17.89 30.43
C ILE A 529 22.79 18.13 29.81
N LEU A 530 23.54 17.08 29.52
CA LEU A 530 24.79 17.19 28.77
C LEU A 530 24.57 17.83 27.40
N SER A 531 23.54 17.39 26.65
CA SER A 531 23.18 17.97 25.36
C SER A 531 22.75 19.44 25.48
N LEU A 532 22.03 19.78 26.54
CA LEU A 532 21.62 21.16 26.85
C LEU A 532 22.86 22.04 27.15
N CYS A 533 23.77 21.55 28.01
CA CYS A 533 24.99 22.29 28.35
C CYS A 533 25.88 22.48 27.12
N GLU A 534 25.97 21.52 26.23
CA GLU A 534 26.75 21.62 24.98
C GLU A 534 26.23 22.71 24.06
N LEU A 535 24.88 22.82 23.92
CA LEU A 535 24.28 23.94 23.18
C LEU A 535 24.56 25.32 23.82
N VAL A 536 24.68 25.38 25.13
CA VAL A 536 24.92 26.59 25.90
C VAL A 536 26.39 27.00 25.90
N VAL A 537 27.31 26.07 26.19
CA VAL A 537 28.73 26.30 26.20
C VAL A 537 29.26 26.65 24.80
N GLY A 538 28.73 25.94 23.80
CA GLY A 538 29.04 26.16 22.39
C GLY A 538 30.45 25.67 22.01
N GLY A 539 30.83 25.96 20.77
CA GLY A 539 32.14 25.64 20.21
C GLY A 539 32.09 24.50 19.19
N LYS A 540 33.14 24.39 18.37
CA LYS A 540 33.21 23.35 17.31
C LYS A 540 33.54 21.96 17.86
N GLU A 541 34.15 21.91 19.05
CA GLU A 541 34.65 20.66 19.66
C GLU A 541 33.69 20.09 20.71
N GLY A 542 32.57 20.78 20.97
CA GLY A 542 31.59 20.39 21.99
C GLY A 542 32.14 20.48 23.42
N LEU A 543 31.50 19.77 24.38
CA LEU A 543 31.98 19.70 25.77
C LEU A 543 33.21 18.83 25.89
N LEU A 544 34.21 19.32 26.65
CA LEU A 544 35.38 18.55 27.01
C LEU A 544 35.04 17.36 27.92
N PRO A 545 35.84 16.26 27.89
CA PRO A 545 35.57 15.08 28.73
C PRO A 545 35.46 15.40 30.24
N VAL A 546 36.28 16.36 30.71
CA VAL A 546 36.21 16.81 32.12
C VAL A 546 34.93 17.55 32.40
N GLU A 547 34.48 18.43 31.50
CA GLU A 547 33.21 19.14 31.62
C GLU A 547 32.02 18.18 31.69
N LYS A 548 31.99 17.14 30.84
CA LYS A 548 30.98 16.09 30.86
C LYS A 548 30.90 15.37 32.21
N THR A 549 32.07 15.01 32.75
CA THR A 549 32.15 14.31 34.05
C THR A 549 31.68 15.20 35.21
N VAL A 550 32.00 16.47 35.20
CA VAL A 550 31.60 17.41 36.25
C VAL A 550 30.10 17.71 36.18
N ILE A 551 29.54 17.90 34.95
CA ILE A 551 28.11 18.09 34.74
C ILE A 551 27.34 16.87 35.24
N ASP A 552 27.72 15.66 34.85
CA ASP A 552 27.07 14.41 35.29
C ASP A 552 27.09 14.28 36.82
N ARG A 553 28.20 14.52 37.45
CA ARG A 553 28.35 14.54 38.91
C ARG A 553 27.39 15.53 39.56
N CYS A 554 27.32 16.75 39.07
CA CYS A 554 26.42 17.80 39.56
C CYS A 554 24.95 17.42 39.40
N VAL A 555 24.57 16.85 38.25
CA VAL A 555 23.22 16.33 38.00
C VAL A 555 22.85 15.30 39.06
N HIS A 556 23.69 14.33 39.32
CA HIS A 556 23.46 13.34 40.37
C HIS A 556 23.30 13.96 41.79
N LEU A 557 24.00 15.05 42.07
CA LEU A 557 23.89 15.76 43.36
C LEU A 557 22.58 16.47 43.54
N ILE A 558 22.12 17.25 42.50
CA ILE A 558 20.91 18.07 42.67
C ILE A 558 19.62 17.28 42.70
N TYR A 559 19.57 16.09 42.11
CA TYR A 559 18.37 15.24 42.13
C TYR A 559 18.24 14.41 43.41
N ARG A 560 19.25 14.33 44.27
CA ARG A 560 19.20 13.56 45.54
C ARG A 560 17.99 13.94 46.39
N LYS A 561 17.70 15.25 46.54
CA LYS A 561 16.58 15.77 47.31
C LYS A 561 15.23 15.32 46.74
N TYR A 562 15.09 15.35 45.44
CA TYR A 562 13.88 14.94 44.74
C TYR A 562 13.64 13.44 44.90
N PHE A 563 14.65 12.60 44.68
CA PHE A 563 14.47 11.16 44.82
C PHE A 563 14.23 10.70 46.30
N ALA A 564 14.74 11.47 47.29
CA ALA A 564 14.44 11.21 48.70
C ALA A 564 12.99 11.56 49.06
N ASN A 565 12.42 12.60 48.46
CA ASN A 565 11.03 13.04 48.65
C ASN A 565 10.49 13.64 47.36
N PRO A 566 9.86 12.81 46.48
CA PRO A 566 9.34 13.26 45.20
C PRO A 566 8.16 14.23 45.34
N CYS A 567 8.42 15.51 45.29
CA CYS A 567 7.41 16.56 45.27
C CYS A 567 7.84 17.71 44.34
N PRO A 568 6.90 18.48 43.83
CA PRO A 568 7.22 19.58 42.87
C PRO A 568 8.20 20.62 43.44
N GLU A 569 8.15 20.86 44.76
CA GLU A 569 9.04 21.80 45.42
C GLU A 569 10.48 21.34 45.49
N ASN A 570 10.73 20.03 45.44
CA ASN A 570 12.05 19.41 45.48
C ASN A 570 12.64 19.19 44.04
N MET A 571 11.84 19.44 43.01
CA MET A 571 12.30 19.33 41.61
C MET A 571 13.39 20.40 41.34
N PRO A 572 14.60 20.02 40.93
CA PRO A 572 15.64 21.01 40.64
C PRO A 572 15.26 21.93 39.46
N ILE A 573 15.89 23.10 39.42
CA ILE A 573 15.84 24.06 38.30
C ILE A 573 17.27 24.33 37.82
N LEU A 574 17.45 25.08 36.74
CA LEU A 574 18.79 25.38 36.18
C LEU A 574 19.72 26.07 37.17
N GLU A 575 19.16 26.88 38.07
CA GLU A 575 19.91 27.55 39.14
C GLU A 575 20.56 26.56 40.11
N ASP A 576 19.87 25.40 40.40
CA ASP A 576 20.46 24.37 41.27
C ASP A 576 21.69 23.73 40.61
N LEU A 577 21.65 23.49 39.28
CA LEU A 577 22.81 23.01 38.53
C LEU A 577 23.92 24.05 38.51
N TYR A 578 23.60 25.30 38.22
CA TYR A 578 24.56 26.41 38.24
C TYR A 578 25.29 26.52 39.58
N ASN A 579 24.57 26.50 40.69
CA ASN A 579 25.11 26.57 42.05
C ASN A 579 25.96 25.34 42.38
N ALA A 580 25.55 24.14 41.93
CA ALA A 580 26.32 22.90 42.13
C ALA A 580 27.63 22.93 41.39
N LEU A 581 27.66 23.48 40.15
CA LEU A 581 28.88 23.67 39.37
C LEU A 581 29.86 24.67 39.98
N LEU A 582 29.37 25.79 40.56
CA LEU A 582 30.19 26.76 41.26
C LEU A 582 30.82 26.22 42.54
N GLN A 583 30.27 25.16 43.15
CA GLN A 583 30.81 24.47 44.36
C GLN A 583 31.92 23.49 44.00
N GLN A 584 32.15 23.15 42.75
CA GLN A 584 33.24 22.26 42.33
C GLN A 584 34.60 22.99 42.32
N GLU A 585 35.68 22.29 42.53
CA GLU A 585 37.05 22.88 42.54
C GLU A 585 37.62 23.03 41.12
N GLU A 586 37.10 22.28 40.16
CA GLU A 586 37.62 22.24 38.79
C GLU A 586 37.28 23.53 37.99
N LYS A 587 38.27 24.03 37.28
CA LYS A 587 38.12 25.24 36.42
C LYS A 587 37.12 25.04 35.31
N GLU A 588 36.99 23.82 34.82
CA GLU A 588 36.04 23.42 33.79
C GLU A 588 34.60 23.54 34.29
N ALA A 589 34.34 23.27 35.56
CA ALA A 589 33.04 23.48 36.20
C ALA A 589 32.66 24.95 36.23
N HIS A 590 33.60 25.82 36.58
CA HIS A 590 33.39 27.28 36.56
C HIS A 590 33.22 27.83 35.14
N HIS A 591 33.90 27.26 34.14
CA HIS A 591 33.69 27.59 32.74
C HIS A 591 32.22 27.29 32.29
N VAL A 592 31.73 26.09 32.54
CA VAL A 592 30.33 25.71 32.27
C VAL A 592 29.35 26.58 33.05
N ALA A 593 29.61 26.84 34.34
CA ALA A 593 28.76 27.72 35.15
C ALA A 593 28.70 29.14 34.56
N THR A 594 29.85 29.71 34.14
CA THR A 594 29.90 31.03 33.51
C THR A 594 29.07 31.07 32.21
N ALA A 595 29.15 30.03 31.39
CA ALA A 595 28.32 29.92 30.19
C ALA A 595 26.82 29.82 30.50
N LEU A 596 26.44 29.13 31.59
CA LEU A 596 25.06 29.01 32.05
C LEU A 596 24.53 30.30 32.72
N GLU A 597 25.37 31.23 33.15
CA GLU A 597 24.96 32.39 33.94
C GLU A 597 23.91 33.26 33.23
N ILE A 598 24.03 33.47 31.92
CA ILE A 598 23.08 34.22 31.11
C ILE A 598 21.65 33.57 31.09
N TYR A 599 21.59 32.26 31.25
CA TYR A 599 20.33 31.51 31.26
C TYR A 599 19.74 31.34 32.68
N VAL A 600 20.49 31.65 33.72
CA VAL A 600 20.09 31.54 35.12
C VAL A 600 19.82 32.90 35.72
N LYS A 601 20.77 33.82 35.65
CA LYS A 601 20.73 35.17 36.25
C LYS A 601 20.62 36.31 35.22
N GLY A 602 20.92 36.00 33.96
CA GLY A 602 20.93 36.97 32.88
C GLY A 602 19.59 37.14 32.17
N SER A 603 19.63 37.78 31.01
CA SER A 603 18.43 38.16 30.22
C SER A 603 17.72 36.95 29.55
N LEU A 604 18.34 35.77 29.56
CA LEU A 604 17.78 34.54 28.92
C LEU A 604 17.29 33.52 29.97
N ASN A 605 16.83 33.95 31.12
CA ASN A 605 16.47 33.10 32.26
C ASN A 605 15.11 32.40 32.13
N LEU A 606 14.53 32.39 30.94
CA LEU A 606 13.21 31.82 30.61
C LEU A 606 13.05 30.37 31.08
N PHE A 607 14.11 29.57 31.03
CA PHE A 607 14.11 28.17 31.40
C PHE A 607 14.58 27.91 32.84
N ASN A 608 14.79 28.96 33.64
CA ASN A 608 15.16 28.85 35.04
C ASN A 608 13.96 29.01 35.98
N HIS A 609 12.85 28.41 35.61
CA HIS A 609 11.60 28.45 36.40
C HIS A 609 11.00 27.06 36.50
N ARG A 610 10.21 26.80 37.55
CA ARG A 610 9.39 25.60 37.66
C ARG A 610 8.28 25.61 36.63
N THR A 611 7.90 24.44 36.16
CA THR A 611 6.78 24.31 35.22
C THR A 611 5.48 24.78 35.88
N ASN A 612 4.81 25.74 35.27
CA ASN A 612 3.56 26.35 35.74
C ASN A 612 2.39 26.21 34.75
N VAL A 613 2.57 25.37 33.72
CA VAL A 613 1.56 25.13 32.67
C VAL A 613 1.04 23.72 32.75
N ASN A 614 -0.20 23.50 32.27
CA ASN A 614 -0.77 22.16 32.21
C ASN A 614 -0.24 21.40 30.99
N VAL A 615 0.75 20.56 31.18
CA VAL A 615 1.32 19.71 30.14
C VAL A 615 0.54 18.41 29.92
N ASN A 616 -0.56 18.17 30.68
CA ASN A 616 -1.28 16.90 30.67
C ASN A 616 -2.50 16.86 29.73
N ASN A 617 -2.76 17.94 28.94
CA ASN A 617 -3.81 17.92 27.93
C ASN A 617 -3.52 16.87 26.86
N ARG A 618 -4.57 16.31 26.26
CA ARG A 618 -4.45 15.32 25.19
C ARG A 618 -3.74 15.87 23.93
N ILE A 619 -3.92 17.17 23.64
CA ILE A 619 -3.19 17.85 22.57
C ILE A 619 -2.49 19.08 23.14
N VAL A 620 -1.17 19.10 23.02
CA VAL A 620 -0.31 20.19 23.53
C VAL A 620 0.57 20.71 22.39
N CYS A 621 0.58 22.02 22.19
CA CYS A 621 1.43 22.72 21.24
C CYS A 621 2.40 23.63 21.99
N TYR A 622 3.69 23.44 21.77
CA TYR A 622 4.73 24.34 22.24
C TYR A 622 5.05 25.36 21.14
N ASP A 623 4.49 26.57 21.26
CA ASP A 623 4.79 27.68 20.37
C ASP A 623 6.09 28.36 20.81
N ILE A 624 7.15 28.16 20.03
CA ILE A 624 8.49 28.72 20.27
C ILE A 624 8.90 29.75 19.22
N LYS A 625 7.95 30.32 18.47
CA LYS A 625 8.19 31.27 17.38
C LYS A 625 8.97 32.50 17.80
N GLU A 626 8.66 33.06 18.96
CA GLU A 626 9.28 34.28 19.44
C GLU A 626 10.66 34.08 20.05
N LEU A 627 11.16 32.85 20.13
CA LEU A 627 12.52 32.59 20.58
C LEU A 627 13.53 33.01 19.50
N GLY A 628 14.57 33.73 19.88
CA GLY A 628 15.72 34.04 19.03
C GLY A 628 16.42 32.77 18.53
N LYS A 629 17.17 32.87 17.45
CA LYS A 629 17.74 31.75 16.71
C LYS A 629 18.48 30.73 17.58
N GLN A 630 19.23 31.18 18.58
CA GLN A 630 19.99 30.36 19.52
C GLN A 630 19.07 29.69 20.56
N MET A 631 18.12 30.46 21.11
CA MET A 631 17.14 29.95 22.07
C MET A 631 16.13 28.98 21.44
N LYS A 632 15.85 29.12 20.14
CA LYS A 632 14.95 28.23 19.42
C LYS A 632 15.43 26.77 19.43
N LYS A 633 16.74 26.55 19.20
CA LYS A 633 17.34 25.21 19.29
C LYS A 633 17.22 24.62 20.69
N LEU A 634 17.52 25.43 21.71
CA LEU A 634 17.39 25.05 23.11
C LEU A 634 15.94 24.71 23.48
N GLY A 635 14.99 25.56 23.05
CA GLY A 635 13.57 25.32 23.24
C GLY A 635 13.10 24.01 22.59
N MET A 636 13.53 23.72 21.36
CA MET A 636 13.22 22.46 20.69
C MET A 636 13.75 21.24 21.43
N LEU A 637 14.98 21.30 21.96
CA LEU A 637 15.58 20.23 22.75
C LEU A 637 14.81 19.99 24.05
N ILE A 638 14.41 21.07 24.75
CA ILE A 638 13.60 21.00 25.98
C ILE A 638 12.22 20.39 25.68
N VAL A 639 11.55 20.79 24.61
CA VAL A 639 10.27 20.21 24.20
C VAL A 639 10.43 18.72 23.91
N GLN A 640 11.51 18.31 23.26
CA GLN A 640 11.76 16.88 22.98
C GLN A 640 11.90 16.04 24.25
N ASP A 641 12.55 16.57 25.27
CA ASP A 641 12.64 15.93 26.57
C ASP A 641 11.29 15.85 27.29
N GLN A 642 10.47 16.91 27.24
CA GLN A 642 9.10 16.86 27.76
C GLN A 642 8.23 15.81 27.04
N VAL A 643 8.39 15.68 25.74
CA VAL A 643 7.72 14.60 24.96
C VAL A 643 8.16 13.24 25.43
N TRP A 644 9.47 13.02 25.68
CA TRP A 644 9.95 11.76 26.21
C TRP A 644 9.33 11.44 27.57
N GLY A 645 9.25 12.41 28.45
CA GLY A 645 8.55 12.28 29.75
C GLY A 645 7.08 11.86 29.56
N ARG A 646 6.38 12.39 28.53
CA ARG A 646 4.99 12.02 28.24
C ARG A 646 4.87 10.61 27.69
N VAL A 647 5.75 10.22 26.74
CA VAL A 647 5.79 8.87 26.16
C VAL A 647 5.99 7.83 27.26
N THR A 648 6.92 8.07 28.18
CA THR A 648 7.22 7.15 29.29
C THR A 648 6.06 7.04 30.28
N ALA A 649 5.35 8.14 30.56
CA ALA A 649 4.16 8.15 31.41
C ALA A 649 2.99 7.37 30.75
N ASN A 650 2.78 7.55 29.45
CA ASN A 650 1.69 6.91 28.71
C ASN A 650 1.90 5.41 28.48
N ARG A 651 3.14 4.95 28.44
CA ARG A 651 3.47 3.52 28.30
C ARG A 651 2.77 2.65 29.33
N SER A 652 2.76 3.06 30.60
CA SER A 652 2.14 2.33 31.69
C SER A 652 0.62 2.15 31.52
N SER A 653 -0.03 3.06 30.79
CA SER A 653 -1.46 3.01 30.47
C SER A 653 -1.76 2.37 29.12
N GLY A 654 -0.73 1.93 28.36
CA GLY A 654 -0.88 1.37 27.02
C GLY A 654 -1.32 2.41 25.97
N LYS A 655 -1.16 3.70 26.25
CA LYS A 655 -1.56 4.81 25.39
C LYS A 655 -0.39 5.27 24.53
N SER A 656 -0.62 5.48 23.22
CA SER A 656 0.40 6.00 22.31
C SER A 656 0.50 7.53 22.40
N THR A 657 1.69 8.05 22.06
CA THR A 657 1.95 9.50 21.99
C THR A 657 2.47 9.85 20.61
N ARG A 658 1.75 10.70 19.88
CA ARG A 658 2.19 11.26 18.59
C ARG A 658 2.95 12.56 18.84
N TYR A 659 4.12 12.67 18.24
CA TYR A 659 4.97 13.84 18.34
C TYR A 659 5.26 14.43 16.97
N TYR A 660 4.86 15.66 16.74
CA TYR A 660 5.11 16.38 15.50
C TYR A 660 6.17 17.47 15.75
N MET A 661 7.29 17.34 15.03
CA MET A 661 8.42 18.25 15.14
C MET A 661 8.59 19.01 13.84
N ASP A 662 8.13 20.26 13.81
CA ASP A 662 8.34 21.12 12.64
C ASP A 662 9.79 21.67 12.64
N GLU A 663 10.30 21.95 11.44
CA GLU A 663 11.70 22.40 11.19
C GLU A 663 12.77 21.54 11.89
N MET A 664 12.59 20.21 11.87
CA MET A 664 13.42 19.21 12.53
C MET A 664 14.93 19.39 12.25
N HIS A 665 15.28 19.90 11.06
CA HIS A 665 16.68 20.12 10.65
C HIS A 665 17.45 21.04 11.60
N LEU A 666 16.77 21.89 12.39
CA LEU A 666 17.42 22.79 13.34
C LEU A 666 18.11 22.05 14.48
N LEU A 667 17.57 20.89 14.92
CA LEU A 667 18.17 20.05 15.96
C LEU A 667 19.29 19.14 15.43
N LEU A 668 19.28 18.87 14.13
CA LEU A 668 20.18 17.88 13.52
C LEU A 668 21.49 18.49 13.00
N LYS A 669 21.68 19.82 13.17
CA LYS A 669 22.91 20.51 12.73
C LYS A 669 24.10 20.33 13.67
N GLU A 670 23.85 20.13 14.96
CA GLU A 670 24.88 19.93 15.97
C GLU A 670 24.97 18.44 16.31
N GLU A 671 26.18 17.91 16.39
CA GLU A 671 26.42 16.46 16.51
C GLU A 671 25.74 15.84 17.75
N GLN A 672 25.87 16.50 18.91
CA GLN A 672 25.33 15.98 20.17
C GLN A 672 23.79 16.00 20.21
N THR A 673 23.18 17.11 19.75
CA THR A 673 21.71 17.20 19.65
C THR A 673 21.15 16.25 18.61
N ALA A 674 21.88 16.03 17.53
CA ALA A 674 21.53 15.02 16.54
C ALA A 674 21.58 13.61 17.14
N ALA A 675 22.66 13.26 17.85
CA ALA A 675 22.81 11.97 18.52
C ALA A 675 21.69 11.73 19.56
N TYR A 676 21.38 12.71 20.41
CA TYR A 676 20.27 12.63 21.35
C TYR A 676 18.93 12.46 20.64
N SER A 677 18.67 13.24 19.60
CA SER A 677 17.42 13.16 18.83
C SER A 677 17.25 11.79 18.15
N VAL A 678 18.31 11.22 17.58
CA VAL A 678 18.32 9.89 16.96
C VAL A 678 18.07 8.79 18.00
N GLU A 679 18.68 8.90 19.19
CA GLU A 679 18.48 7.93 20.27
C GLU A 679 17.03 7.92 20.72
N ILE A 680 16.44 9.08 20.99
CA ILE A 680 15.04 9.24 21.33
C ILE A 680 14.13 8.68 20.20
N TRP A 681 14.46 8.97 18.93
CA TRP A 681 13.71 8.47 17.77
C TRP A 681 13.67 6.95 17.71
N LYS A 682 14.77 6.28 18.00
CA LYS A 682 14.86 4.81 18.11
C LYS A 682 14.06 4.26 19.29
N ARG A 683 14.10 4.94 20.43
CA ARG A 683 13.41 4.52 21.66
C ARG A 683 11.90 4.69 21.56
N PHE A 684 11.40 5.72 20.89
CA PHE A 684 9.95 5.97 20.73
C PHE A 684 9.20 4.72 20.26
N ARG A 685 9.72 3.98 19.30
CA ARG A 685 9.11 2.75 18.81
C ARG A 685 8.81 1.73 19.91
N LYS A 686 9.74 1.51 20.83
CA LYS A 686 9.59 0.52 21.93
C LYS A 686 8.60 1.00 23.00
N TRP A 687 8.39 2.30 23.08
CA TRP A 687 7.66 2.94 24.16
C TRP A 687 6.28 3.49 23.74
N GLY A 688 5.84 3.19 22.53
CA GLY A 688 4.54 3.64 22.02
C GLY A 688 4.53 5.10 21.52
N GLY A 689 5.70 5.70 21.33
CA GLY A 689 5.83 7.00 20.69
C GLY A 689 5.78 6.89 19.17
N ILE A 690 5.15 7.85 18.50
CA ILE A 690 5.01 7.95 17.05
C ILE A 690 5.49 9.33 16.60
N PRO A 691 6.82 9.53 16.47
CA PRO A 691 7.37 10.82 16.05
C PRO A 691 7.16 11.05 14.56
N THR A 692 6.98 12.32 14.19
CA THR A 692 6.90 12.79 12.80
C THR A 692 7.73 14.07 12.67
N GLY A 693 8.81 13.99 11.90
CA GLY A 693 9.66 15.14 11.61
C GLY A 693 9.26 15.83 10.31
N LEU A 694 9.16 17.15 10.32
CA LEU A 694 8.91 17.95 9.14
C LEU A 694 10.18 18.74 8.79
N THR A 695 10.53 18.76 7.50
CA THR A 695 11.69 19.55 7.04
C THR A 695 11.56 19.95 5.59
N GLN A 696 12.12 21.09 5.28
CA GLN A 696 12.25 21.61 3.91
C GLN A 696 13.66 21.48 3.34
N ASN A 697 14.64 21.13 4.16
CA ASN A 697 16.04 21.05 3.75
C ASN A 697 16.58 19.64 3.95
N VAL A 698 16.47 18.83 2.92
CA VAL A 698 16.88 17.43 2.93
C VAL A 698 18.40 17.31 2.82
N LYS A 699 19.05 18.20 2.07
CA LYS A 699 20.52 18.17 1.88
C LYS A 699 21.28 18.35 3.18
N ASP A 700 20.82 19.29 4.03
CA ASP A 700 21.43 19.49 5.36
C ASP A 700 21.19 18.27 6.28
N LEU A 701 20.05 17.61 6.12
CA LEU A 701 19.74 16.38 6.86
C LEU A 701 20.66 15.23 6.53
N LEU A 702 20.91 14.96 5.25
CA LEU A 702 21.69 13.81 4.78
C LEU A 702 23.21 14.04 4.85
N SER A 703 23.66 15.18 5.39
CA SER A 703 25.09 15.46 5.58
C SER A 703 25.70 14.75 6.80
N SER A 704 24.91 14.17 7.68
CA SER A 704 25.32 13.49 8.91
C SER A 704 24.87 12.02 8.91
N ARG A 705 25.75 11.12 9.34
CA ARG A 705 25.50 9.68 9.48
C ARG A 705 24.38 9.38 10.50
N GLU A 706 24.25 10.21 11.52
CA GLU A 706 23.19 10.10 12.52
C GLU A 706 21.82 10.31 11.89
N VAL A 707 21.72 11.18 10.91
CA VAL A 707 20.45 11.48 10.22
C VAL A 707 20.01 10.34 9.27
N GLU A 708 20.95 9.64 8.64
CA GLU A 708 20.64 8.43 7.87
C GLU A 708 19.87 7.42 8.73
N ASN A 709 20.25 7.29 10.00
CA ASN A 709 19.53 6.44 10.95
C ASN A 709 18.06 6.84 11.16
N ILE A 710 17.70 8.12 11.04
CA ILE A 710 16.30 8.57 11.15
C ILE A 710 15.51 8.09 9.95
N PHE A 711 16.05 8.17 8.73
CA PHE A 711 15.40 7.64 7.54
C PHE A 711 15.21 6.13 7.61
N GLU A 712 16.25 5.37 8.02
CA GLU A 712 16.19 3.92 8.18
C GLU A 712 15.17 3.46 9.23
N ASN A 713 14.90 4.31 10.23
CA ASN A 713 13.94 4.04 11.30
C ASN A 713 12.58 4.74 11.09
N SER A 714 12.25 5.13 9.86
CA SER A 714 10.99 5.78 9.51
C SER A 714 10.34 5.05 8.34
N ASP A 715 9.34 4.21 8.62
CA ASP A 715 8.62 3.45 7.59
C ASP A 715 7.48 4.28 6.96
N MET A 716 7.20 5.49 7.47
CA MET A 716 6.18 6.39 6.95
C MET A 716 6.83 7.68 6.44
N ILE A 717 6.87 7.90 5.11
CA ILE A 717 7.43 9.13 4.55
C ILE A 717 6.42 9.75 3.59
N ILE A 718 6.09 11.01 3.81
CA ILE A 718 5.33 11.83 2.86
C ILE A 718 6.33 12.74 2.17
N MET A 719 6.54 12.52 0.89
CA MET A 719 7.46 13.30 0.07
C MET A 719 6.67 14.15 -0.91
N LEU A 720 6.58 15.42 -0.62
CA LEU A 720 5.95 16.44 -1.46
C LEU A 720 6.97 16.97 -2.49
N ASN A 721 6.65 18.07 -3.18
CA ASN A 721 7.56 18.71 -4.14
C ASN A 721 8.96 18.93 -3.56
N GLN A 722 9.99 18.58 -4.31
CA GLN A 722 11.39 18.65 -3.90
C GLN A 722 12.21 19.61 -4.78
N ALA A 723 13.17 20.29 -4.18
CA ALA A 723 14.12 21.11 -4.93
C ALA A 723 15.02 20.26 -5.85
N ALA A 724 15.47 20.81 -6.97
CA ALA A 724 16.23 20.08 -7.97
C ALA A 724 17.50 19.41 -7.43
N GLY A 725 18.20 20.06 -6.47
CA GLY A 725 19.40 19.52 -5.84
C GLY A 725 19.14 18.34 -4.90
N ASP A 726 17.98 18.29 -4.28
CA ASP A 726 17.64 17.28 -3.28
C ASP A 726 17.07 16.00 -3.90
N ARG A 727 16.47 16.09 -5.09
CA ARG A 727 15.81 14.97 -5.78
C ARG A 727 16.74 13.80 -6.03
N GLN A 728 17.93 14.04 -6.53
CA GLN A 728 18.90 12.97 -6.86
C GLN A 728 19.43 12.29 -5.61
N ILE A 729 19.66 13.06 -4.54
CA ILE A 729 20.12 12.54 -3.26
C ILE A 729 19.03 11.64 -2.65
N LEU A 730 17.78 12.13 -2.62
CA LEU A 730 16.62 11.35 -2.14
C LEU A 730 16.35 10.12 -2.98
N ALA A 731 16.44 10.23 -4.30
CA ALA A 731 16.25 9.10 -5.20
C ALA A 731 17.24 7.97 -4.91
N LYS A 732 18.50 8.31 -4.64
CA LYS A 732 19.51 7.32 -4.28
C LYS A 732 19.28 6.75 -2.88
N GLN A 733 19.02 7.60 -1.89
CA GLN A 733 18.86 7.18 -0.49
C GLN A 733 17.61 6.30 -0.26
N LEU A 734 16.52 6.62 -0.92
CA LEU A 734 15.23 5.93 -0.77
C LEU A 734 14.93 4.95 -1.90
N ASN A 735 15.90 4.69 -2.77
CA ASN A 735 15.77 3.80 -3.92
C ASN A 735 14.54 4.11 -4.79
N ILE A 736 14.34 5.40 -5.11
CA ILE A 736 13.19 5.88 -5.88
C ILE A 736 13.48 5.75 -7.39
N SER A 737 12.58 5.16 -8.15
CA SER A 737 12.70 5.07 -9.59
C SER A 737 12.55 6.44 -10.27
N PRO A 738 13.12 6.65 -11.48
CA PRO A 738 12.90 7.88 -12.25
C PRO A 738 11.42 8.20 -12.50
N HIS A 739 10.60 7.16 -12.61
CA HIS A 739 9.15 7.28 -12.80
C HIS A 739 8.46 7.79 -11.54
N GLN A 740 8.82 7.25 -10.37
CA GLN A 740 8.33 7.74 -9.09
C GLN A 740 8.81 9.18 -8.83
N LEU A 741 10.06 9.49 -9.18
CA LEU A 741 10.64 10.81 -8.97
C LEU A 741 9.87 11.93 -9.71
N SER A 742 9.22 11.61 -10.84
CA SER A 742 8.41 12.57 -11.59
C SER A 742 7.24 13.14 -10.75
N TYR A 743 6.69 12.36 -9.82
CA TYR A 743 5.59 12.77 -8.93
C TYR A 743 6.00 13.76 -7.83
N VAL A 744 7.29 13.98 -7.62
CA VAL A 744 7.81 15.00 -6.68
C VAL A 744 8.60 16.09 -7.40
N THR A 745 8.65 16.04 -8.74
CA THR A 745 9.40 16.99 -9.57
C THR A 745 8.54 18.16 -10.03
N HIS A 746 7.31 17.88 -10.43
CA HIS A 746 6.34 18.83 -10.96
C HIS A 746 5.00 18.75 -10.23
N SER A 747 5.01 18.22 -9.02
CA SER A 747 3.81 18.08 -8.19
C SER A 747 3.27 19.44 -7.75
N GLY A 748 1.95 19.52 -7.73
CA GLY A 748 1.22 20.59 -7.11
C GLY A 748 1.27 20.54 -5.58
N GLU A 749 0.55 21.45 -4.94
CA GLU A 749 0.37 21.44 -3.49
C GLU A 749 -0.48 20.23 -3.07
N GLY A 750 -0.02 19.49 -2.07
CA GLY A 750 -0.70 18.28 -1.61
C GLY A 750 -0.53 17.06 -2.52
N GLU A 751 0.40 17.09 -3.46
CA GLU A 751 0.74 15.98 -4.34
C GLU A 751 2.16 15.48 -4.07
N GLY A 752 2.38 14.18 -4.21
CA GLY A 752 3.70 13.62 -3.97
C GLY A 752 3.75 12.10 -3.92
N LEU A 753 4.73 11.59 -3.19
CA LEU A 753 4.91 10.15 -2.90
C LEU A 753 4.67 9.85 -1.43
N LEU A 754 3.92 8.80 -1.17
CA LEU A 754 3.69 8.22 0.15
C LEU A 754 4.45 6.91 0.25
N PHE A 755 5.30 6.78 1.27
CA PHE A 755 5.97 5.55 1.67
C PHE A 755 5.25 4.98 2.88
N PHE A 756 4.92 3.71 2.81
CA PHE A 756 4.32 2.95 3.91
C PHE A 756 4.99 1.58 3.98
N GLY A 757 6.03 1.46 4.80
CA GLY A 757 6.93 0.31 4.78
C GLY A 757 7.62 0.19 3.42
N ASN A 758 7.43 -0.95 2.76
CA ASN A 758 8.01 -1.21 1.44
C ASN A 758 7.15 -0.69 0.27
N VAL A 759 6.01 -0.07 0.57
CA VAL A 759 5.07 0.41 -0.44
C VAL A 759 5.34 1.87 -0.75
N ILE A 760 5.53 2.22 -2.02
CA ILE A 760 5.70 3.60 -2.49
C ILE A 760 4.58 3.90 -3.47
N LEU A 761 3.72 4.85 -3.12
CA LEU A 761 2.58 5.26 -3.96
C LEU A 761 2.59 6.76 -4.25
N PRO A 762 2.27 7.18 -5.48
CA PRO A 762 1.95 8.57 -5.74
C PRO A 762 0.56 8.88 -5.17
N PHE A 763 0.43 10.03 -4.51
CA PHE A 763 -0.82 10.46 -3.90
C PHE A 763 -1.19 11.88 -4.25
N VAL A 764 -2.49 12.16 -4.16
CA VAL A 764 -3.10 13.49 -4.30
C VAL A 764 -4.01 13.74 -3.11
N ASP A 765 -3.77 14.81 -2.37
CA ASP A 765 -4.57 15.23 -1.21
C ASP A 765 -5.06 16.66 -1.41
N HIS A 766 -6.08 16.84 -2.25
CA HIS A 766 -6.75 18.12 -2.46
C HIS A 766 -7.95 18.24 -1.53
N PHE A 767 -7.72 18.80 -0.35
CA PHE A 767 -8.75 19.03 0.64
C PHE A 767 -9.79 20.06 0.14
N PRO A 768 -11.10 19.84 0.30
CA PRO A 768 -12.14 20.76 -0.14
C PRO A 768 -12.03 22.11 0.59
N LYS A 769 -12.02 23.22 -0.19
CA LYS A 769 -11.83 24.59 0.35
C LYS A 769 -13.07 25.20 0.99
N ASP A 770 -14.23 24.62 0.74
CA ASP A 770 -15.53 25.03 1.27
C ASP A 770 -15.75 24.64 2.73
N LEU A 771 -14.89 23.80 3.30
CA LEU A 771 -15.01 23.30 4.66
C LEU A 771 -14.34 24.27 5.67
N GLU A 772 -14.93 24.36 6.88
CA GLU A 772 -14.34 25.14 7.99
C GLU A 772 -12.96 24.59 8.39
N LEU A 773 -12.82 23.27 8.41
CA LEU A 773 -11.55 22.59 8.66
C LEU A 773 -10.45 23.05 7.70
N TYR A 774 -10.74 23.29 6.41
CA TYR A 774 -9.74 23.80 5.48
C TYR A 774 -9.16 25.14 5.96
N ARG A 775 -10.03 26.05 6.42
CA ARG A 775 -9.62 27.38 6.91
C ARG A 775 -8.73 27.30 8.15
N ILE A 776 -8.93 26.30 8.99
CA ILE A 776 -8.13 26.05 10.19
C ILE A 776 -6.78 25.39 9.84
N LEU A 777 -6.77 24.54 8.81
CA LEU A 777 -5.59 23.80 8.38
C LEU A 777 -4.66 24.64 7.50
N THR A 778 -5.18 25.61 6.73
CA THR A 778 -4.37 26.43 5.79
C THR A 778 -3.36 27.31 6.54
N THR A 779 -2.19 27.51 5.91
CA THR A 779 -1.13 28.42 6.39
C THR A 779 -0.93 29.61 5.45
N ARG A 780 -1.72 29.70 4.35
CA ARG A 780 -1.62 30.80 3.39
C ARG A 780 -2.14 32.10 3.99
N LEU A 781 -1.29 33.13 4.05
CA LEU A 781 -1.64 34.43 4.62
C LEU A 781 -2.90 35.07 3.99
N SER A 782 -3.10 34.94 2.68
CA SER A 782 -4.30 35.42 1.98
C SER A 782 -5.57 34.71 2.47
N GLU A 783 -5.54 33.40 2.62
CA GLU A 783 -6.68 32.59 3.04
C GLU A 783 -6.94 32.73 4.55
N VAL A 784 -5.89 32.88 5.37
CA VAL A 784 -5.99 33.18 6.82
C VAL A 784 -6.59 34.57 7.07
N ALA A 785 -6.18 35.57 6.29
CA ALA A 785 -6.72 36.93 6.38
C ALA A 785 -8.19 37.02 5.95
N GLU A 786 -8.64 36.20 5.01
CA GLU A 786 -10.05 36.08 4.64
C GLU A 786 -10.87 35.38 5.73
N ALA A 787 -10.33 34.32 6.36
CA ALA A 787 -10.98 33.65 7.48
C ALA A 787 -11.20 34.59 8.68
N GLN A 788 -10.21 35.41 9.03
CA GLN A 788 -10.31 36.39 10.12
C GLN A 788 -11.30 37.55 9.87
N LYS A 789 -11.68 37.82 8.60
CA LYS A 789 -12.70 38.82 8.27
C LYS A 789 -14.13 38.28 8.42
N HIS A 790 -14.28 36.99 8.52
CA HIS A 790 -15.59 36.33 8.66
C HIS A 790 -15.89 35.85 10.10
N GLU A 791 -14.92 35.95 11.02
CA GLU A 791 -15.10 35.89 12.48
C GLU A 791 -15.45 37.30 13.01
#